data_6287a9f19bc916bac6fc8e710ae64534
#
_entry.id   6287a9f19bc916bac6fc8e710ae64534
#
_cell.length_a   1.000
_cell.length_b   1.000
_cell.length_c   1.000
_cell.angle_alpha   90.00
_cell.angle_beta   90.00
_cell.angle_gamma   90.00
#
_symmetry.space_group_name_H-M   'P 1'
#
loop_
_entity.id
_entity.type
_entity.pdbx_description
1 polymer ?
#
loop_
_entity_poly.entity_id
_entity_poly.type
_entity_poly.pdbx_seq_one_letter_code
_entity_poly.pdbx_strand_id
1 'polypeptide(L)'
;MSAKRTLYASLVAVSVAAFLAAWPSQVGAQQMRVGPTDIGGVVTSAKGPEAGAWVIAETTGLGTRRYAKIVVTDDRGRYLLPSLPSGAQYNVWVRGFGLVDSPRIHAKPGATLNLTATVAPTARAAAQYYSGSYWWSMLKIPGKSMFPGTGPRGNRVPTTLRSQADWMDAIKQNGCGNCHQAGGPTMRSIDYAALGVSDKEPEAAWAARLRQGQAGGAMIGGINDLMTNDGGLLARLADWTDRIAAGELPKQKPDRPQGIERNIVVTLWDWSRPTAYLHDLTGTDKRKPTVNGWGALYGAMELSTDWVPILDPVLHMATETKMPVKVASTPRSSTVNVAPAPWRYWGDRAIWDTQVNAHTDMMDGEGRVWWAATNRPQWEQPAFCKAGSDHPSAKAFPLERASGPATNTTNFVQNARGVTMYDPKTKQWAFVDTCFGTHHLNFGYDADNTLYLANNGGPQVGWVNTRVFLETGDSAKAQGWTAFVVDTNGNGKRDAYVEPNAEVDPTKDKRLNLGFYGISVNPVDGTIWGSNTSGRGWIVRVDLGSNPPVTALTEAYQLPPSEFGIRGMDLDSKGIAWAAGAGGNLMSFDRSKCRVRNGPTATGDHCPEGFTLNPLPGPKFDGVEGAMGTVASPYYVWVDMHDVFGLGKDTVMVLDNQSDGMQAFANGKWVHIAVPYPMAFFTKGMEGRIDDPNGGWSARGLWATFGGRAPWHSEGGKGTPPYAAQFQLRPNPLANAN
;
A
#
# COMPACT_ATOMS: atom_id res chain seq x y z
N MET A 1 32.86 64.77 -28.69
CA MET A 1 32.68 63.47 -28.01
C MET A 1 31.21 63.26 -27.74
N SER A 2 30.36 63.17 -28.77
CA SER A 2 28.93 62.94 -28.56
C SER A 2 28.21 62.33 -29.78
N ALA A 3 28.80 61.38 -30.49
CA ALA A 3 28.16 60.78 -31.67
C ALA A 3 28.33 59.26 -31.74
N LYS A 4 28.92 58.58 -30.71
CA LYS A 4 29.17 57.14 -30.72
C LYS A 4 28.33 56.33 -29.69
N ARG A 5 27.46 57.00 -28.92
CA ARG A 5 26.61 56.28 -27.94
C ARG A 5 25.18 56.00 -28.40
N THR A 6 24.73 56.53 -29.53
CA THR A 6 23.37 56.40 -30.02
C THR A 6 23.19 55.25 -31.03
N LEU A 7 24.29 54.68 -31.56
CA LEU A 7 24.21 53.60 -32.56
C LEU A 7 24.15 52.18 -31.96
N TYR A 8 24.56 52.01 -30.70
CA TYR A 8 24.52 50.69 -30.05
C TYR A 8 23.16 50.35 -29.38
N ALA A 9 22.36 51.36 -29.09
CA ALA A 9 21.03 51.16 -28.48
C ALA A 9 19.97 50.73 -29.50
N SER A 10 20.15 51.02 -30.77
CA SER A 10 19.18 50.69 -31.84
C SER A 10 19.38 49.30 -32.42
N LEU A 11 20.56 48.70 -32.30
CA LEU A 11 20.85 47.34 -32.79
C LEU A 11 20.46 46.22 -31.79
N VAL A 12 20.37 46.50 -30.50
CA VAL A 12 19.94 45.54 -29.49
C VAL A 12 18.40 45.44 -29.43
N ALA A 13 17.68 46.50 -29.75
CA ALA A 13 16.22 46.49 -29.77
C ALA A 13 15.61 45.69 -30.95
N VAL A 14 16.32 45.63 -32.08
CA VAL A 14 15.87 44.89 -33.27
C VAL A 14 16.20 43.37 -33.15
N SER A 15 17.25 43.01 -32.42
CA SER A 15 17.62 41.62 -32.20
C SER A 15 16.71 40.88 -31.18
N VAL A 16 16.12 41.61 -30.23
CA VAL A 16 15.19 41.04 -29.24
C VAL A 16 13.78 40.87 -29.81
N ALA A 17 13.35 41.76 -30.73
CA ALA A 17 12.07 41.63 -31.41
C ALA A 17 12.02 40.47 -32.45
N ALA A 18 13.18 40.10 -33.04
CA ALA A 18 13.26 39.02 -34.00
C ALA A 18 13.34 37.61 -33.34
N PHE A 19 13.74 37.50 -32.06
CA PHE A 19 13.74 36.25 -31.33
C PHE A 19 12.39 35.90 -30.65
N LEU A 20 11.46 36.85 -30.53
CA LEU A 20 10.12 36.63 -30.00
C LEU A 20 9.08 36.24 -31.07
N ALA A 21 9.43 36.32 -32.36
CA ALA A 21 8.51 36.05 -33.48
C ALA A 21 8.71 34.68 -34.14
N ALA A 22 9.56 33.80 -33.61
CA ALA A 22 9.87 32.50 -34.24
C ALA A 22 9.77 31.32 -33.28
N TRP A 23 8.72 31.33 -32.43
CA TRP A 23 8.22 30.06 -31.95
C TRP A 23 7.01 29.65 -32.78
N PRO A 24 7.10 28.57 -33.55
CA PRO A 24 5.94 28.05 -34.19
C PRO A 24 5.05 27.43 -33.09
N SER A 25 4.04 28.14 -32.64
CA SER A 25 2.89 27.60 -31.95
C SER A 25 2.05 26.79 -32.96
N GLN A 26 2.64 25.74 -33.50
CA GLN A 26 1.92 24.65 -34.10
C GLN A 26 2.23 23.37 -33.28
N VAL A 27 1.68 23.32 -32.05
CA VAL A 27 1.20 22.04 -31.56
C VAL A 27 0.08 21.66 -32.53
N GLY A 28 0.41 21.00 -33.63
CA GLY A 28 -0.54 20.47 -34.58
C GLY A 28 -1.58 19.70 -33.78
N ALA A 29 -2.85 20.03 -33.95
CA ALA A 29 -3.94 19.35 -33.28
C ALA A 29 -3.81 17.85 -33.59
N GLN A 30 -3.28 17.06 -32.66
CA GLN A 30 -3.05 15.65 -32.87
C GLN A 30 -4.38 15.01 -33.27
N GLN A 31 -4.43 14.50 -34.49
CA GLN A 31 -5.64 13.89 -35.00
C GLN A 31 -5.83 12.55 -34.29
N MET A 32 -6.94 12.38 -33.58
CA MET A 32 -7.28 11.11 -32.93
C MET A 32 -7.45 10.02 -34.00
N ARG A 33 -6.70 8.95 -33.90
CA ARG A 33 -6.84 7.76 -34.75
C ARG A 33 -7.44 6.64 -33.90
N VAL A 34 -8.64 6.18 -34.26
CA VAL A 34 -9.26 5.01 -33.64
C VAL A 34 -8.83 3.79 -34.43
N GLY A 35 -8.00 2.94 -33.83
CA GLY A 35 -7.55 1.67 -34.39
C GLY A 35 -8.64 0.58 -34.27
N PRO A 36 -8.42 -0.59 -34.87
CA PRO A 36 -9.40 -1.69 -34.87
C PRO A 36 -9.66 -2.28 -33.49
N THR A 37 -8.75 -2.08 -32.54
CA THR A 37 -8.87 -2.51 -31.15
C THR A 37 -9.18 -1.38 -30.17
N ASP A 38 -9.42 -0.17 -30.65
CA ASP A 38 -9.63 1.01 -29.84
C ASP A 38 -11.10 1.43 -29.84
N ILE A 39 -11.51 2.20 -28.82
CA ILE A 39 -12.74 3.00 -28.87
C ILE A 39 -12.35 4.45 -28.58
N GLY A 40 -12.73 5.38 -29.45
CA GLY A 40 -12.40 6.78 -29.26
C GLY A 40 -13.57 7.71 -29.65
N GLY A 41 -13.51 8.96 -29.17
CA GLY A 41 -14.56 9.93 -29.44
C GLY A 41 -14.40 11.21 -28.64
N VAL A 42 -15.48 11.94 -28.51
CA VAL A 42 -15.56 13.19 -27.74
C VAL A 42 -16.64 13.07 -26.67
N VAL A 43 -16.34 13.53 -25.47
CA VAL A 43 -17.29 13.69 -24.36
C VAL A 43 -17.73 15.14 -24.31
N THR A 44 -19.03 15.38 -24.38
CA THR A 44 -19.63 16.71 -24.28
C THR A 44 -20.76 16.74 -23.26
N SER A 45 -21.05 17.90 -22.72
CA SER A 45 -22.26 18.18 -21.93
C SER A 45 -22.94 19.45 -22.43
N ALA A 46 -23.99 19.87 -21.75
CA ALA A 46 -24.61 21.17 -22.00
C ALA A 46 -23.65 22.37 -21.83
N LYS A 47 -22.49 22.15 -21.17
CA LYS A 47 -21.45 23.17 -20.96
C LYS A 47 -20.35 23.15 -22.03
N GLY A 48 -20.42 22.23 -22.99
CA GLY A 48 -19.39 22.03 -24.01
C GLY A 48 -18.56 20.75 -23.77
N PRO A 49 -17.31 20.71 -24.29
CA PRO A 49 -16.40 19.58 -24.08
C PRO A 49 -16.05 19.37 -22.61
N GLU A 50 -16.05 18.11 -22.17
CA GLU A 50 -15.77 17.73 -20.77
C GLU A 50 -14.31 17.30 -20.61
N ALA A 51 -13.46 18.20 -20.19
CA ALA A 51 -12.05 17.95 -19.90
C ALA A 51 -11.86 17.24 -18.53
N GLY A 52 -10.90 16.30 -18.45
CA GLY A 52 -10.57 15.60 -17.22
C GLY A 52 -11.69 14.69 -16.70
N ALA A 53 -12.59 14.24 -17.57
CA ALA A 53 -13.59 13.24 -17.26
C ALA A 53 -13.05 11.83 -17.56
N TRP A 54 -13.42 10.86 -16.76
CA TRP A 54 -13.09 9.46 -17.02
C TRP A 54 -14.08 8.84 -18.00
N VAL A 55 -13.54 8.11 -18.96
CA VAL A 55 -14.32 7.24 -19.85
C VAL A 55 -13.97 5.79 -19.50
N ILE A 56 -14.98 5.02 -19.17
CA ILE A 56 -14.87 3.67 -18.64
C ILE A 56 -15.51 2.72 -19.67
N ALA A 57 -14.74 1.70 -20.09
CA ALA A 57 -15.25 0.58 -20.90
C ALA A 57 -15.19 -0.70 -20.08
N GLU A 58 -16.32 -1.35 -19.87
CA GLU A 58 -16.44 -2.56 -19.05
C GLU A 58 -17.07 -3.68 -19.87
N THR A 59 -16.58 -4.91 -19.64
CA THR A 59 -17.19 -6.13 -20.17
C THR A 59 -17.11 -7.29 -19.19
N THR A 60 -18.05 -8.22 -19.29
CA THR A 60 -18.02 -9.53 -18.61
C THR A 60 -17.86 -10.68 -19.62
N GLY A 61 -17.54 -10.37 -20.88
CA GLY A 61 -17.42 -11.34 -21.97
C GLY A 61 -16.03 -11.94 -22.16
N LEU A 62 -15.12 -11.80 -21.18
CA LEU A 62 -13.76 -12.36 -21.20
C LEU A 62 -13.62 -13.52 -20.20
N GLY A 63 -12.43 -14.09 -20.08
CA GLY A 63 -12.11 -15.16 -19.13
C GLY A 63 -12.04 -14.73 -17.66
N THR A 64 -12.18 -13.44 -17.38
CA THR A 64 -12.40 -12.87 -16.03
C THR A 64 -13.89 -12.56 -15.84
N ARG A 65 -14.35 -12.43 -14.59
CA ARG A 65 -15.76 -12.03 -14.33
C ARG A 65 -16.07 -10.63 -14.84
N ARG A 66 -15.15 -9.70 -14.62
CA ARG A 66 -15.22 -8.32 -15.11
C ARG A 66 -13.83 -7.89 -15.58
N TYR A 67 -13.84 -7.19 -16.68
CA TYR A 67 -12.72 -6.43 -17.20
C TYR A 67 -13.16 -5.00 -17.41
N ALA A 68 -12.35 -4.03 -17.01
CA ALA A 68 -12.61 -2.63 -17.30
C ALA A 68 -11.32 -1.91 -17.71
N LYS A 69 -11.45 -0.98 -18.67
CA LYS A 69 -10.37 -0.05 -19.04
C LYS A 69 -10.87 1.37 -18.89
N ILE A 70 -10.04 2.23 -18.30
CA ILE A 70 -10.39 3.59 -17.90
C ILE A 70 -9.34 4.54 -18.46
N VAL A 71 -9.79 5.62 -19.09
CA VAL A 71 -8.96 6.71 -19.60
C VAL A 71 -9.56 8.06 -19.21
N VAL A 72 -8.78 9.11 -19.34
CA VAL A 72 -9.20 10.49 -19.05
C VAL A 72 -9.29 11.28 -20.35
N THR A 73 -10.28 12.17 -20.45
CA THR A 73 -10.44 13.08 -21.58
C THR A 73 -9.39 14.20 -21.56
N ASP A 74 -8.97 14.65 -22.75
CA ASP A 74 -8.09 15.81 -22.93
C ASP A 74 -8.85 17.16 -22.74
N ASP A 75 -8.16 18.29 -22.96
CA ASP A 75 -8.74 19.64 -22.83
C ASP A 75 -9.91 19.92 -23.77
N ARG A 76 -10.07 19.12 -24.83
CA ARG A 76 -11.15 19.24 -25.81
C ARG A 76 -12.23 18.17 -25.63
N GLY A 77 -12.21 17.44 -24.50
CA GLY A 77 -13.13 16.35 -24.21
C GLY A 77 -12.88 15.08 -25.04
N ARG A 78 -11.78 14.98 -25.80
CA ARG A 78 -11.46 13.81 -26.62
C ARG A 78 -10.86 12.70 -25.76
N TYR A 79 -11.17 11.46 -26.13
CA TYR A 79 -10.64 10.29 -25.44
C TYR A 79 -10.30 9.17 -26.41
N LEU A 80 -9.38 8.32 -25.99
CA LEU A 80 -9.04 7.06 -26.66
C LEU A 80 -8.85 5.96 -25.61
N LEU A 81 -9.68 4.92 -25.68
CA LEU A 81 -9.53 3.65 -24.97
C LEU A 81 -8.70 2.71 -25.83
N PRO A 82 -7.40 2.54 -25.56
CA PRO A 82 -6.52 1.79 -26.46
C PRO A 82 -6.58 0.29 -26.18
N SER A 83 -6.31 -0.53 -27.19
CA SER A 83 -6.07 -1.98 -27.07
C SER A 83 -7.09 -2.70 -26.21
N LEU A 84 -8.35 -2.58 -26.55
CA LEU A 84 -9.42 -3.37 -25.95
C LEU A 84 -9.40 -4.79 -26.55
N PRO A 85 -9.54 -5.84 -25.73
CA PRO A 85 -9.71 -7.21 -26.21
C PRO A 85 -10.78 -7.33 -27.28
N SER A 86 -10.42 -7.92 -28.42
CA SER A 86 -11.34 -8.15 -29.54
C SER A 86 -12.33 -9.27 -29.20
N GLY A 87 -13.49 -9.26 -29.83
CA GLY A 87 -14.53 -10.31 -29.64
C GLY A 87 -15.50 -10.04 -28.49
N ALA A 88 -15.23 -9.07 -27.62
CA ALA A 88 -16.15 -8.65 -26.56
C ALA A 88 -16.92 -7.39 -26.96
N GLN A 89 -18.10 -7.23 -26.35
CA GLN A 89 -18.88 -5.99 -26.38
C GLN A 89 -18.70 -5.28 -25.04
N TYR A 90 -18.55 -3.96 -25.08
CA TYR A 90 -18.28 -3.13 -23.91
C TYR A 90 -19.45 -2.22 -23.60
N ASN A 91 -19.77 -2.07 -22.32
CA ASN A 91 -20.53 -0.94 -21.81
C ASN A 91 -19.56 0.23 -21.63
N VAL A 92 -19.83 1.36 -22.30
CA VAL A 92 -18.98 2.55 -22.24
C VAL A 92 -19.79 3.71 -21.66
N TRP A 93 -19.23 4.39 -20.65
CA TRP A 93 -19.88 5.53 -20.01
C TRP A 93 -18.88 6.55 -19.48
N VAL A 94 -19.38 7.70 -19.06
CA VAL A 94 -18.60 8.82 -18.53
C VAL A 94 -18.85 8.97 -17.03
N ARG A 95 -17.79 9.19 -16.28
CA ARG A 95 -17.77 9.57 -14.87
C ARG A 95 -16.84 10.76 -14.67
N GLY A 96 -17.11 11.61 -13.69
CA GLY A 96 -16.20 12.72 -13.36
C GLY A 96 -16.69 13.56 -12.20
N PHE A 97 -15.80 14.31 -11.59
CA PHE A 97 -16.19 15.23 -10.53
C PHE A 97 -17.08 16.33 -11.10
N GLY A 98 -18.22 16.58 -10.45
CA GLY A 98 -19.27 17.45 -10.93
C GLY A 98 -20.25 16.81 -11.92
N LEU A 99 -20.05 15.54 -12.26
CA LEU A 99 -20.94 14.73 -13.08
C LEU A 99 -21.57 13.62 -12.24
N VAL A 100 -22.59 12.97 -12.78
CA VAL A 100 -23.06 11.63 -12.41
C VAL A 100 -22.77 10.69 -13.58
N ASP A 101 -22.81 9.38 -13.35
CA ASP A 101 -22.62 8.41 -14.44
C ASP A 101 -23.58 8.68 -15.60
N SER A 102 -23.04 8.75 -16.79
CA SER A 102 -23.85 8.84 -18.01
C SER A 102 -24.53 7.50 -18.31
N PRO A 103 -25.52 7.45 -19.17
CA PRO A 103 -26.03 6.18 -19.70
C PRO A 103 -24.89 5.33 -20.26
N ARG A 104 -24.97 4.02 -20.04
CA ARG A 104 -24.01 3.04 -20.59
C ARG A 104 -24.39 2.73 -22.04
N ILE A 105 -23.45 2.95 -22.96
CA ILE A 105 -23.61 2.71 -24.37
C ILE A 105 -22.83 1.45 -24.77
N HIS A 106 -23.47 0.56 -25.50
CA HIS A 106 -22.80 -0.63 -26.02
C HIS A 106 -21.93 -0.28 -27.23
N ALA A 107 -20.69 -0.69 -27.20
CA ALA A 107 -19.75 -0.50 -28.31
C ALA A 107 -18.81 -1.71 -28.47
N LYS A 108 -18.26 -1.87 -29.65
CA LYS A 108 -17.21 -2.84 -29.98
C LYS A 108 -15.91 -2.09 -30.28
N PRO A 109 -14.74 -2.71 -30.11
CA PRO A 109 -13.48 -2.15 -30.57
C PRO A 109 -13.56 -1.74 -32.06
N GLY A 110 -12.84 -0.69 -32.44
CA GLY A 110 -12.89 -0.04 -33.74
C GLY A 110 -13.95 1.08 -33.84
N ALA A 111 -14.79 1.30 -32.83
CA ALA A 111 -15.86 2.27 -32.87
C ALA A 111 -15.39 3.70 -32.57
N THR A 112 -15.90 4.66 -33.38
CA THR A 112 -15.91 6.07 -32.98
C THR A 112 -17.20 6.34 -32.21
N LEU A 113 -17.08 6.68 -30.92
CA LEU A 113 -18.23 6.81 -30.02
C LEU A 113 -18.19 8.17 -29.30
N ASN A 114 -19.08 9.08 -29.69
CA ASN A 114 -19.26 10.33 -28.96
C ASN A 114 -20.22 10.11 -27.78
N LEU A 115 -19.87 10.62 -26.61
CA LEU A 115 -20.61 10.43 -25.37
C LEU A 115 -21.13 11.77 -24.84
N THR A 116 -22.30 11.71 -24.22
CA THR A 116 -22.88 12.86 -23.51
C THR A 116 -22.72 12.64 -22.00
N ALA A 117 -21.94 13.49 -21.35
CA ALA A 117 -21.80 13.50 -19.91
C ALA A 117 -23.06 14.06 -19.23
N THR A 118 -23.42 13.49 -18.10
CA THR A 118 -24.56 13.93 -17.29
C THR A 118 -24.08 14.82 -16.17
N VAL A 119 -24.34 16.12 -16.24
CA VAL A 119 -24.02 17.05 -15.17
C VAL A 119 -24.82 16.68 -13.93
N ALA A 120 -24.16 16.66 -12.77
CA ALA A 120 -24.81 16.31 -11.51
C ALA A 120 -25.94 17.31 -11.20
N PRO A 121 -27.19 16.85 -10.95
CA PRO A 121 -28.33 17.74 -10.72
C PRO A 121 -28.22 18.53 -9.40
N THR A 122 -27.46 18.01 -8.45
CA THR A 122 -27.25 18.66 -7.15
C THR A 122 -25.81 18.45 -6.66
N ALA A 123 -25.37 19.27 -5.72
CA ALA A 123 -24.07 19.08 -5.07
C ALA A 123 -23.98 17.71 -4.35
N ARG A 124 -25.09 17.22 -3.76
CA ARG A 124 -25.17 15.90 -3.13
C ARG A 124 -24.95 14.77 -4.15
N ALA A 125 -25.55 14.87 -5.34
CA ALA A 125 -25.34 13.90 -6.39
C ALA A 125 -23.88 13.88 -6.88
N ALA A 126 -23.27 15.06 -7.06
CA ALA A 126 -21.87 15.18 -7.42
C ALA A 126 -20.94 14.57 -6.37
N ALA A 127 -21.21 14.82 -5.09
CA ALA A 127 -20.37 14.37 -3.98
C ALA A 127 -20.37 12.83 -3.80
N GLN A 128 -21.35 12.11 -4.34
CA GLN A 128 -21.36 10.63 -4.28
C GLN A 128 -20.12 10.01 -4.98
N TYR A 129 -19.52 10.71 -5.92
CA TYR A 129 -18.34 10.27 -6.66
C TYR A 129 -17.02 10.76 -6.06
N TYR A 130 -17.05 11.49 -4.93
CA TYR A 130 -15.83 11.88 -4.23
C TYR A 130 -15.19 10.69 -3.55
N SER A 131 -13.87 10.62 -3.54
CA SER A 131 -13.14 9.57 -2.82
C SER A 131 -13.48 9.58 -1.33
N GLY A 132 -13.27 8.44 -0.68
CA GLY A 132 -13.55 8.26 0.74
C GLY A 132 -12.87 9.32 1.62
N SER A 133 -11.69 9.80 1.22
CA SER A 133 -10.94 10.82 1.95
C SER A 133 -11.74 12.11 2.20
N TYR A 134 -12.51 12.57 1.22
CA TYR A 134 -13.33 13.79 1.37
C TYR A 134 -14.46 13.60 2.41
N TRP A 135 -15.08 12.43 2.42
CA TRP A 135 -16.12 12.11 3.39
C TRP A 135 -15.57 11.85 4.79
N TRP A 136 -14.38 11.22 4.87
CA TRP A 136 -13.72 10.97 6.15
C TRP A 136 -13.22 12.26 6.79
N SER A 137 -12.84 13.27 6.00
CA SER A 137 -12.43 14.58 6.51
C SER A 137 -13.53 15.31 7.33
N MET A 138 -14.80 14.89 7.19
CA MET A 138 -15.91 15.41 7.96
C MET A 138 -15.98 14.87 9.39
N LEU A 139 -15.18 13.84 9.73
CA LEU A 139 -15.13 13.34 11.12
C LEU A 139 -14.58 14.44 12.04
N LYS A 140 -15.31 14.76 13.11
CA LYS A 140 -14.86 15.73 14.10
C LYS A 140 -13.76 15.16 14.98
N ILE A 141 -12.57 15.70 14.89
CA ILE A 141 -11.42 15.31 15.72
C ILE A 141 -11.45 16.08 17.04
N PRO A 142 -11.11 15.47 18.20
CA PRO A 142 -10.94 16.18 19.45
C PRO A 142 -9.91 17.31 19.31
N GLY A 143 -10.27 18.52 19.76
CA GLY A 143 -9.37 19.67 19.75
C GLY A 143 -8.17 19.47 20.67
N LYS A 144 -7.06 20.17 20.41
CA LYS A 144 -5.81 20.08 21.22
C LYS A 144 -6.06 20.30 22.72
N SER A 145 -6.99 21.21 23.09
CA SER A 145 -7.36 21.51 24.49
C SER A 145 -8.07 20.37 25.22
N MET A 146 -8.49 19.34 24.50
CA MET A 146 -9.10 18.14 25.09
C MET A 146 -8.07 17.11 25.55
N PHE A 147 -6.79 17.37 25.31
CA PHE A 147 -5.70 16.45 25.69
C PHE A 147 -4.86 17.05 26.84
N PRO A 148 -4.37 16.20 27.76
CA PRO A 148 -4.65 14.76 27.85
C PRO A 148 -6.11 14.46 28.11
N GLY A 149 -6.56 13.28 27.66
CA GLY A 149 -7.93 12.85 27.88
C GLY A 149 -8.30 12.69 29.36
N THR A 150 -9.54 12.98 29.74
CA THR A 150 -10.02 12.92 31.13
C THR A 150 -11.11 11.86 31.36
N GLY A 151 -11.38 11.04 30.32
CA GLY A 151 -12.26 9.88 30.43
C GLY A 151 -13.75 10.16 30.35
N PRO A 152 -14.62 9.14 30.58
CA PRO A 152 -16.05 9.19 30.30
C PRO A 152 -16.82 10.21 31.15
N ARG A 153 -16.38 10.44 32.37
CA ARG A 153 -16.98 11.44 33.26
C ARG A 153 -16.41 12.85 33.09
N GLY A 154 -15.42 12.99 32.17
CA GLY A 154 -14.79 14.25 31.82
C GLY A 154 -15.13 14.66 30.39
N ASN A 155 -14.08 14.84 29.56
CA ASN A 155 -14.19 15.29 28.17
C ASN A 155 -14.46 14.16 27.15
N ARG A 156 -14.68 12.94 27.59
CA ARG A 156 -14.93 11.74 26.78
C ARG A 156 -13.76 11.35 25.84
N VAL A 157 -12.58 11.91 26.03
CA VAL A 157 -11.35 11.44 25.39
C VAL A 157 -10.67 10.47 26.36
N PRO A 158 -10.27 9.28 25.93
CA PRO A 158 -9.60 8.29 26.78
C PRO A 158 -8.37 8.85 27.50
N THR A 159 -8.19 8.47 28.75
CA THR A 159 -7.05 8.91 29.59
C THR A 159 -5.70 8.38 29.10
N THR A 160 -5.71 7.36 28.26
CA THR A 160 -4.52 6.81 27.58
C THR A 160 -3.97 7.74 26.49
N LEU A 161 -4.83 8.60 25.92
CA LEU A 161 -4.44 9.54 24.86
C LEU A 161 -3.91 10.85 25.47
N ARG A 162 -2.65 11.12 25.26
CA ARG A 162 -1.92 12.27 25.80
C ARG A 162 -1.97 13.49 24.89
N SER A 163 -2.15 13.26 23.59
CA SER A 163 -2.09 14.29 22.54
C SER A 163 -3.07 14.04 21.42
N GLN A 164 -3.32 15.06 20.60
CA GLN A 164 -4.08 14.91 19.36
C GLN A 164 -3.39 13.95 18.39
N ALA A 165 -2.06 13.84 18.42
CA ALA A 165 -1.31 12.90 17.60
C ALA A 165 -1.65 11.44 17.94
N ASP A 166 -1.82 11.10 19.22
CA ASP A 166 -2.21 9.75 19.62
C ASP A 166 -3.60 9.37 19.08
N TRP A 167 -4.54 10.33 19.09
CA TRP A 167 -5.84 10.13 18.47
C TRP A 167 -5.72 9.91 16.95
N MET A 168 -4.91 10.74 16.27
CA MET A 168 -4.72 10.65 14.83
C MET A 168 -4.05 9.33 14.43
N ASP A 169 -3.06 8.86 15.19
CA ASP A 169 -2.44 7.57 14.95
C ASP A 169 -3.47 6.42 15.06
N ALA A 170 -4.29 6.46 16.10
CA ALA A 170 -5.30 5.43 16.34
C ALA A 170 -6.38 5.35 15.24
N ILE A 171 -6.81 6.46 14.64
CA ILE A 171 -7.81 6.42 13.56
C ILE A 171 -7.21 6.22 12.16
N LYS A 172 -5.94 6.50 11.97
CA LYS A 172 -5.23 6.32 10.69
C LYS A 172 -4.55 4.96 10.62
N GLN A 173 -3.31 4.88 11.06
CA GLN A 173 -2.43 3.73 10.84
C GLN A 173 -2.72 2.54 11.74
N ASN A 174 -3.08 2.77 12.99
CA ASN A 174 -3.31 1.68 13.95
C ASN A 174 -4.79 1.26 14.04
N GLY A 175 -5.70 1.99 13.39
CA GLY A 175 -7.13 1.72 13.40
C GLY A 175 -7.77 1.60 12.02
N CYS A 176 -8.78 2.41 11.75
CA CYS A 176 -9.66 2.27 10.59
C CYS A 176 -8.93 2.30 9.24
N GLY A 177 -8.02 3.27 9.06
CA GLY A 177 -7.30 3.49 7.80
C GLY A 177 -6.34 2.36 7.40
N ASN A 178 -5.99 1.48 8.34
CA ASN A 178 -5.14 0.32 8.09
C ASN A 178 -5.84 -0.79 7.28
N CYS A 179 -7.15 -0.93 7.42
CA CYS A 179 -7.92 -2.04 6.87
C CYS A 179 -9.01 -1.60 5.89
N HIS A 180 -9.43 -0.35 5.93
CA HIS A 180 -10.54 0.18 5.17
C HIS A 180 -10.24 1.54 4.57
N GLN A 181 -10.90 1.84 3.44
CA GLN A 181 -11.17 3.21 3.06
C GLN A 181 -12.28 3.75 3.97
N ALA A 182 -11.89 4.51 4.98
CA ALA A 182 -12.78 4.87 6.10
C ALA A 182 -14.01 5.70 5.68
N GLY A 183 -13.87 6.62 4.71
CA GLY A 183 -15.00 7.42 4.18
C GLY A 183 -15.74 6.79 3.00
N GLY A 184 -15.45 5.55 2.66
CA GLY A 184 -16.11 4.85 1.55
C GLY A 184 -17.62 4.70 1.75
N PRO A 185 -18.41 4.46 0.67
CA PRO A 185 -19.88 4.41 0.74
C PRO A 185 -20.44 3.46 1.79
N THR A 186 -19.82 2.29 1.97
CA THR A 186 -20.25 1.30 2.96
C THR A 186 -19.93 1.72 4.39
N MET A 187 -18.89 2.55 4.60
CA MET A 187 -18.50 3.02 5.93
C MET A 187 -19.35 4.22 6.41
N ARG A 188 -19.66 5.14 5.52
CA ARG A 188 -20.37 6.38 5.84
C ARG A 188 -21.89 6.27 5.97
N SER A 189 -22.44 5.07 5.95
CA SER A 189 -23.87 4.80 6.13
C SER A 189 -24.08 3.70 7.16
N ILE A 190 -25.12 3.83 7.98
CA ILE A 190 -25.54 2.84 8.97
C ILE A 190 -26.88 2.24 8.54
N ASP A 191 -26.93 0.92 8.50
CA ASP A 191 -28.14 0.15 8.31
C ASP A 191 -28.60 -0.37 9.67
N TYR A 192 -29.39 0.43 10.37
CA TYR A 192 -29.87 0.13 11.72
C TYR A 192 -30.68 -1.17 11.77
N ALA A 193 -31.52 -1.40 10.78
CA ALA A 193 -32.35 -2.61 10.71
C ALA A 193 -31.49 -3.88 10.59
N ALA A 194 -30.48 -3.87 9.73
CA ALA A 194 -29.57 -5.00 9.58
C ALA A 194 -28.69 -5.25 10.82
N LEU A 195 -28.49 -4.22 11.66
CA LEU A 195 -27.77 -4.33 12.93
C LEU A 195 -28.65 -4.76 14.09
N GLY A 196 -29.98 -4.74 13.92
CA GLY A 196 -30.93 -5.01 15.01
C GLY A 196 -30.93 -3.95 16.10
N VAL A 197 -30.57 -2.71 15.76
CA VAL A 197 -30.43 -1.56 16.68
C VAL A 197 -31.39 -0.47 16.26
N SER A 198 -31.96 0.28 17.26
CA SER A 198 -32.80 1.43 17.00
C SER A 198 -32.03 2.56 16.31
N ASP A 199 -32.69 3.27 15.38
CA ASP A 199 -32.17 4.49 14.77
C ASP A 199 -31.97 5.66 15.75
N LYS A 200 -32.53 5.53 16.96
CA LYS A 200 -32.31 6.45 18.08
C LYS A 200 -31.08 6.14 18.92
N GLU A 201 -30.35 5.05 18.57
CA GLU A 201 -29.17 4.57 19.30
C GLU A 201 -27.94 4.45 18.37
N PRO A 202 -27.50 5.56 17.75
CA PRO A 202 -26.44 5.49 16.73
C PRO A 202 -25.08 5.03 17.27
N GLU A 203 -24.75 5.33 18.53
CA GLU A 203 -23.53 4.83 19.17
C GLU A 203 -23.58 3.31 19.35
N ALA A 204 -24.73 2.76 19.76
CA ALA A 204 -24.95 1.31 19.89
C ALA A 204 -24.86 0.62 18.51
N ALA A 205 -25.38 1.25 17.45
CA ALA A 205 -25.29 0.74 16.10
C ALA A 205 -23.83 0.67 15.63
N TRP A 206 -23.00 1.68 15.91
CA TRP A 206 -21.58 1.64 15.62
C TRP A 206 -20.86 0.55 16.43
N ALA A 207 -21.16 0.41 17.72
CA ALA A 207 -20.61 -0.65 18.56
C ALA A 207 -20.95 -2.05 18.02
N ALA A 208 -22.20 -2.26 17.58
CA ALA A 208 -22.65 -3.51 16.97
C ALA A 208 -21.89 -3.78 15.63
N ARG A 209 -21.77 -2.75 14.79
CA ARG A 209 -21.09 -2.85 13.50
C ARG A 209 -19.63 -3.27 13.62
N LEU A 210 -18.89 -2.69 14.56
CA LEU A 210 -17.47 -2.97 14.76
C LEU A 210 -17.21 -4.39 15.25
N ARG A 211 -18.22 -5.08 15.79
CA ARG A 211 -18.12 -6.47 16.24
C ARG A 211 -18.42 -7.51 15.18
N GLN A 212 -18.91 -7.09 14.00
CA GLN A 212 -19.39 -8.02 13.00
C GLN A 212 -18.25 -8.71 12.23
N GLY A 213 -18.44 -10.00 11.92
CA GLY A 213 -17.60 -10.81 11.08
C GLY A 213 -16.25 -11.19 11.71
N GLN A 214 -15.48 -11.94 10.98
CA GLN A 214 -14.19 -12.47 11.45
C GLN A 214 -13.12 -11.39 11.68
N ALA A 215 -13.25 -10.22 11.05
CA ALA A 215 -12.40 -9.06 11.30
C ALA A 215 -12.85 -8.23 12.53
N GLY A 216 -14.01 -8.51 13.12
CA GLY A 216 -14.58 -7.75 14.25
C GLY A 216 -13.63 -7.71 15.44
N GLY A 217 -13.00 -8.83 15.79
CA GLY A 217 -12.01 -8.88 16.87
C GLY A 217 -10.79 -7.98 16.61
N ALA A 218 -10.28 -7.96 15.38
CA ALA A 218 -9.17 -7.09 14.98
C ALA A 218 -9.59 -5.61 14.96
N MET A 219 -10.82 -5.29 14.53
CA MET A 219 -11.35 -3.92 14.58
C MET A 219 -11.43 -3.42 16.02
N ILE A 220 -12.01 -4.20 16.93
CA ILE A 220 -12.12 -3.86 18.34
C ILE A 220 -10.73 -3.67 18.96
N GLY A 221 -9.80 -4.62 18.71
CA GLY A 221 -8.43 -4.55 19.22
C GLY A 221 -7.66 -3.33 18.72
N GLY A 222 -7.80 -2.98 17.43
CA GLY A 222 -7.10 -1.86 16.82
C GLY A 222 -7.56 -0.47 17.29
N ILE A 223 -8.77 -0.38 17.84
CA ILE A 223 -9.33 0.88 18.34
C ILE A 223 -9.71 0.81 19.84
N ASN A 224 -9.21 -0.22 20.54
CA ASN A 224 -9.57 -0.48 21.93
C ASN A 224 -9.29 0.73 22.82
N ASP A 225 -8.16 1.40 22.64
CA ASP A 225 -7.81 2.60 23.38
C ASP A 225 -8.76 3.79 23.12
N LEU A 226 -9.42 3.81 21.97
CA LEU A 226 -10.44 4.81 21.64
C LEU A 226 -11.86 4.42 22.10
N MET A 227 -12.08 3.13 22.37
CA MET A 227 -13.39 2.55 22.69
C MET A 227 -13.62 2.30 24.19
N THR A 228 -12.56 2.28 24.98
CA THR A 228 -12.65 1.93 26.40
C THR A 228 -13.62 2.83 27.15
N ASN A 229 -14.82 2.31 27.40
CA ASN A 229 -15.87 2.83 28.27
C ASN A 229 -16.25 4.32 28.13
N ASP A 230 -15.59 5.04 27.24
CA ASP A 230 -15.64 6.50 27.16
C ASP A 230 -16.59 7.01 26.08
N GLY A 231 -17.06 6.11 25.18
CA GLY A 231 -17.97 6.48 24.09
C GLY A 231 -17.43 7.56 23.12
N GLY A 232 -16.17 7.98 23.30
CA GLY A 232 -15.60 9.10 22.57
C GLY A 232 -15.57 8.92 21.06
N LEU A 233 -15.03 7.79 20.56
CA LEU A 233 -15.01 7.47 19.13
C LEU A 233 -16.40 7.14 18.61
N LEU A 234 -17.19 6.32 19.33
CA LEU A 234 -18.53 5.91 18.89
C LEU A 234 -19.45 7.12 18.70
N ALA A 235 -19.45 8.06 19.65
CA ALA A 235 -20.22 9.29 19.54
C ALA A 235 -19.82 10.14 18.32
N ARG A 236 -18.52 10.18 17.98
CA ARG A 236 -18.03 10.94 16.83
C ARG A 236 -18.38 10.26 15.51
N LEU A 237 -18.32 8.93 15.46
CA LEU A 237 -18.75 8.16 14.30
C LEU A 237 -20.26 8.28 14.09
N ALA A 238 -21.05 8.27 15.17
CA ALA A 238 -22.48 8.51 15.15
C ALA A 238 -22.81 9.91 14.62
N ASP A 239 -22.24 10.97 15.22
CA ASP A 239 -22.40 12.35 14.73
C ASP A 239 -22.00 12.49 13.25
N TRP A 240 -20.92 11.85 12.85
CA TRP A 240 -20.44 11.88 11.46
C TRP A 240 -21.46 11.29 10.49
N THR A 241 -21.97 10.07 10.77
CA THR A 241 -22.95 9.40 9.89
C THR A 241 -24.31 10.09 9.92
N ASP A 242 -24.74 10.61 11.06
CA ASP A 242 -26.01 11.34 11.19
C ASP A 242 -25.98 12.66 10.40
N ARG A 243 -24.90 13.42 10.45
CA ARG A 243 -24.73 14.63 9.64
C ARG A 243 -24.74 14.34 8.14
N ILE A 244 -24.07 13.26 7.72
CA ILE A 244 -24.10 12.82 6.31
C ILE A 244 -25.52 12.41 5.90
N ALA A 245 -26.24 11.66 6.74
CA ALA A 245 -27.62 11.27 6.48
C ALA A 245 -28.53 12.49 6.39
N ALA A 246 -28.33 13.49 7.25
CA ALA A 246 -29.04 14.78 7.22
C ALA A 246 -28.70 15.65 5.99
N GLY A 247 -27.70 15.26 5.19
CA GLY A 247 -27.37 15.94 3.93
C GLY A 247 -26.14 16.83 3.97
N GLU A 248 -25.36 16.82 5.05
CA GLU A 248 -24.08 17.55 5.09
C GLU A 248 -23.09 16.96 4.09
N LEU A 249 -22.33 17.83 3.45
CA LEU A 249 -21.39 17.48 2.39
C LEU A 249 -19.96 17.86 2.77
N PRO A 250 -18.95 17.18 2.18
CA PRO A 250 -17.57 17.58 2.35
C PRO A 250 -17.36 19.05 1.95
N LYS A 251 -16.65 19.79 2.79
CA LYS A 251 -16.32 21.21 2.53
C LYS A 251 -15.36 21.38 1.35
N GLN A 252 -14.42 20.45 1.23
CA GLN A 252 -13.46 20.41 0.14
C GLN A 252 -14.00 19.55 -1.01
N LYS A 253 -13.63 19.89 -2.23
CA LYS A 253 -14.04 19.17 -3.45
C LYS A 253 -12.78 18.68 -4.16
N PRO A 254 -12.81 17.48 -4.75
CA PRO A 254 -11.72 17.00 -5.58
C PRO A 254 -11.66 17.78 -6.91
N ASP A 255 -10.45 18.05 -7.36
CA ASP A 255 -10.20 18.53 -8.71
C ASP A 255 -10.25 17.37 -9.71
N ARG A 256 -10.68 17.65 -10.95
CA ARG A 256 -10.59 16.69 -12.05
C ARG A 256 -9.13 16.46 -12.43
N PRO A 257 -8.77 15.28 -12.97
CA PRO A 257 -7.43 15.02 -13.47
C PRO A 257 -6.91 16.12 -14.38
N GLN A 258 -5.67 16.55 -14.13
CA GLN A 258 -5.02 17.65 -14.85
C GLN A 258 -3.62 17.22 -15.34
N GLY A 259 -3.13 17.91 -16.38
CA GLY A 259 -1.77 17.69 -16.88
C GLY A 259 -1.48 16.21 -17.15
N ILE A 260 -0.41 15.68 -16.54
CA ILE A 260 0.04 14.31 -16.75
C ILE A 260 -0.93 13.25 -16.22
N GLU A 261 -1.79 13.57 -15.25
CA GLU A 261 -2.80 12.65 -14.73
C GLU A 261 -3.79 12.19 -15.82
N ARG A 262 -3.99 13.01 -16.85
CA ARG A 262 -4.83 12.66 -18.01
C ARG A 262 -4.21 11.61 -18.94
N ASN A 263 -2.92 11.36 -18.78
CA ASN A 263 -2.20 10.36 -19.56
C ASN A 263 -2.28 8.97 -18.94
N ILE A 264 -2.86 8.83 -17.75
CA ILE A 264 -2.94 7.56 -17.04
C ILE A 264 -4.04 6.69 -17.66
N VAL A 265 -3.69 5.44 -17.96
CA VAL A 265 -4.59 4.38 -18.37
C VAL A 265 -4.66 3.36 -17.23
N VAL A 266 -5.87 3.04 -16.78
CA VAL A 266 -6.11 2.03 -15.75
C VAL A 266 -6.83 0.85 -16.38
N THR A 267 -6.33 -0.36 -16.16
CA THR A 267 -6.99 -1.60 -16.59
C THR A 267 -7.25 -2.48 -15.37
N LEU A 268 -8.45 -3.05 -15.26
CA LEU A 268 -8.91 -3.83 -14.12
C LEU A 268 -9.38 -5.21 -14.56
N TRP A 269 -9.09 -6.23 -13.74
CA TRP A 269 -9.55 -7.60 -13.90
C TRP A 269 -10.04 -8.15 -12.57
N ASP A 270 -11.29 -8.60 -12.50
CA ASP A 270 -11.72 -9.44 -11.38
C ASP A 270 -10.97 -10.78 -11.46
N TRP A 271 -10.25 -11.19 -10.41
CA TRP A 271 -9.31 -12.29 -10.54
C TRP A 271 -9.29 -13.31 -9.41
N SER A 272 -10.14 -13.15 -8.39
CA SER A 272 -10.15 -14.05 -7.24
C SER A 272 -11.56 -14.45 -6.84
N ARG A 273 -11.67 -15.23 -5.76
CA ARG A 273 -12.95 -15.61 -5.16
C ARG A 273 -13.65 -14.40 -4.54
N PRO A 274 -14.99 -14.32 -4.57
CA PRO A 274 -15.74 -13.20 -3.99
C PRO A 274 -15.53 -12.99 -2.49
N THR A 275 -15.08 -14.01 -1.77
CA THR A 275 -14.80 -13.95 -0.33
C THR A 275 -13.31 -13.78 -0.01
N ALA A 276 -12.43 -13.75 -1.03
CA ALA A 276 -11.01 -13.59 -0.81
C ALA A 276 -10.67 -12.17 -0.32
N TYR A 277 -9.69 -12.12 0.55
CA TYR A 277 -8.95 -10.91 0.90
C TYR A 277 -7.52 -11.06 0.38
N LEU A 278 -7.13 -10.16 -0.48
CA LEU A 278 -5.79 -10.16 -1.08
C LEU A 278 -4.96 -9.04 -0.44
N HIS A 279 -3.82 -9.40 0.12
CA HIS A 279 -2.91 -8.42 0.71
C HIS A 279 -2.02 -7.81 -0.36
N ASP A 280 -1.47 -8.65 -1.24
CA ASP A 280 -0.46 -8.29 -2.22
C ASP A 280 -0.62 -9.04 -3.53
N LEU A 281 0.18 -8.68 -4.53
CA LEU A 281 0.37 -9.43 -5.77
C LEU A 281 1.81 -9.31 -6.26
N THR A 282 2.28 -10.33 -6.99
CA THR A 282 3.58 -10.30 -7.66
C THR A 282 3.50 -10.86 -9.08
N GLY A 283 4.30 -10.38 -9.99
CA GLY A 283 4.40 -10.81 -11.38
C GLY A 283 5.76 -10.55 -12.01
N THR A 284 6.75 -10.09 -11.20
CA THR A 284 8.13 -9.87 -11.66
C THR A 284 9.13 -9.87 -10.49
N ASP A 285 10.43 -9.81 -10.77
CA ASP A 285 11.45 -9.50 -9.77
C ASP A 285 11.67 -7.98 -9.72
N LYS A 286 11.40 -7.37 -8.58
CA LYS A 286 11.57 -5.93 -8.36
C LYS A 286 12.96 -5.42 -8.76
N ARG A 287 14.01 -6.23 -8.59
CA ARG A 287 15.41 -5.91 -8.94
C ARG A 287 15.66 -5.92 -10.45
N LYS A 288 14.87 -6.70 -11.19
CA LYS A 288 14.92 -6.86 -12.64
C LYS A 288 13.51 -6.96 -13.22
N PRO A 289 12.80 -5.83 -13.38
CA PRO A 289 11.38 -5.82 -13.71
C PRO A 289 11.01 -6.35 -15.10
N THR A 290 11.98 -6.89 -15.85
CA THR A 290 11.78 -7.62 -17.11
C THR A 290 11.61 -9.12 -16.92
N VAL A 291 11.77 -9.63 -15.70
CA VAL A 291 11.47 -11.03 -15.36
C VAL A 291 9.97 -11.27 -15.54
N ASN A 292 9.61 -12.41 -16.12
CA ASN A 292 8.23 -12.81 -16.36
C ASN A 292 7.40 -11.81 -17.20
N GLY A 293 8.05 -11.11 -18.14
CA GLY A 293 7.36 -10.23 -19.09
C GLY A 293 6.21 -10.94 -19.78
N TRP A 294 5.04 -10.32 -19.83
CA TRP A 294 3.76 -10.88 -20.32
C TRP A 294 3.26 -12.11 -19.57
N GLY A 295 3.93 -12.55 -18.52
CA GLY A 295 3.55 -13.72 -17.75
C GLY A 295 2.43 -13.46 -16.74
N ALA A 296 2.02 -14.52 -16.06
CA ALA A 296 0.95 -14.46 -15.07
C ALA A 296 1.37 -13.70 -13.80
N LEU A 297 0.35 -13.11 -13.13
CA LEU A 297 0.47 -12.52 -11.81
C LEU A 297 -0.13 -13.47 -10.76
N TYR A 298 0.41 -13.43 -9.55
CA TYR A 298 0.03 -14.27 -8.41
C TYR A 298 -0.33 -13.39 -7.23
N GLY A 299 -1.29 -13.82 -6.40
CA GLY A 299 -1.75 -13.05 -5.24
C GLY A 299 -1.39 -13.67 -3.90
N ALA A 300 -1.33 -12.84 -2.88
CA ALA A 300 -1.20 -13.23 -1.48
C ALA A 300 -2.55 -13.10 -0.76
N MET A 301 -3.10 -14.24 -0.29
CA MET A 301 -4.45 -14.37 0.23
C MET A 301 -4.48 -14.50 1.75
N GLU A 302 -4.15 -13.41 2.42
CA GLU A 302 -4.10 -13.37 3.88
C GLU A 302 -5.46 -13.69 4.51
N LEU A 303 -5.48 -14.49 5.57
CA LEU A 303 -6.64 -14.85 6.40
C LEU A 303 -7.79 -15.57 5.67
N SER A 304 -7.86 -15.50 4.33
CA SER A 304 -9.11 -15.79 3.61
C SER A 304 -9.19 -17.19 3.00
N THR A 305 -8.19 -17.60 2.25
CA THR A 305 -8.27 -18.87 1.48
C THR A 305 -6.89 -19.47 1.21
N ASP A 306 -6.85 -20.77 0.91
CA ASP A 306 -5.63 -21.47 0.45
C ASP A 306 -5.49 -21.41 -1.08
N TRP A 307 -6.41 -20.76 -1.80
CA TRP A 307 -6.40 -20.69 -3.25
C TRP A 307 -5.73 -19.42 -3.73
N VAL A 308 -4.53 -19.57 -4.29
CA VAL A 308 -3.74 -18.49 -4.91
C VAL A 308 -4.42 -18.08 -6.21
N PRO A 309 -4.88 -16.83 -6.35
CA PRO A 309 -5.38 -16.34 -7.61
C PRO A 309 -4.23 -16.13 -8.60
N ILE A 310 -4.48 -16.42 -9.86
CA ILE A 310 -3.54 -16.30 -10.97
C ILE A 310 -4.24 -15.53 -12.09
N LEU A 311 -3.66 -14.40 -12.50
CA LEU A 311 -4.14 -13.63 -13.64
C LEU A 311 -3.18 -13.76 -14.81
N ASP A 312 -3.66 -14.25 -15.94
CA ASP A 312 -3.00 -14.07 -17.23
C ASP A 312 -3.53 -12.78 -17.88
N PRO A 313 -2.71 -11.70 -17.91
CA PRO A 313 -3.18 -10.42 -18.43
C PRO A 313 -3.23 -10.36 -19.95
N VAL A 314 -2.58 -11.29 -20.66
CA VAL A 314 -2.59 -11.38 -22.13
C VAL A 314 -3.84 -12.10 -22.61
N LEU A 315 -4.17 -13.23 -21.98
CA LEU A 315 -5.37 -13.99 -22.26
C LEU A 315 -6.62 -13.41 -21.58
N HIS A 316 -6.46 -12.42 -20.72
CA HIS A 316 -7.52 -11.87 -19.85
C HIS A 316 -8.27 -12.96 -19.09
N MET A 317 -7.51 -13.90 -18.53
CA MET A 317 -8.04 -15.09 -17.87
C MET A 317 -7.60 -15.13 -16.40
N ALA A 318 -8.57 -15.33 -15.51
CA ALA A 318 -8.31 -15.56 -14.09
C ALA A 318 -8.50 -17.04 -13.75
N THR A 319 -7.49 -17.62 -13.14
CA THR A 319 -7.49 -19.01 -12.64
C THR A 319 -7.01 -19.03 -11.19
N GLU A 320 -6.92 -20.19 -10.58
CA GLU A 320 -6.39 -20.33 -9.23
C GLU A 320 -5.68 -21.68 -9.05
N THR A 321 -4.71 -21.72 -8.14
CA THR A 321 -4.07 -22.96 -7.70
C THR A 321 -4.11 -23.06 -6.19
N LYS A 322 -4.26 -24.27 -5.65
CA LYS A 322 -4.31 -24.46 -4.20
C LYS A 322 -2.89 -24.55 -3.63
N MET A 323 -2.55 -23.66 -2.71
CA MET A 323 -1.33 -23.78 -1.92
C MET A 323 -1.49 -24.97 -0.97
N PRO A 324 -0.58 -25.95 -0.99
CA PRO A 324 -0.70 -27.12 -0.12
C PRO A 324 -0.43 -26.77 1.34
N VAL A 325 -1.16 -27.40 2.23
CA VAL A 325 -0.94 -27.33 3.67
C VAL A 325 0.17 -28.31 4.03
N LYS A 326 1.30 -27.82 4.53
CA LYS A 326 2.46 -28.65 4.86
C LYS A 326 2.19 -29.59 6.05
N VAL A 327 1.63 -29.07 7.12
CA VAL A 327 1.31 -29.81 8.35
C VAL A 327 -0.20 -29.79 8.57
N ALA A 328 -0.83 -30.96 8.52
CA ALA A 328 -2.29 -31.10 8.56
C ALA A 328 -2.94 -30.55 9.85
N SER A 329 -2.20 -30.58 10.97
CA SER A 329 -2.63 -30.04 12.27
C SER A 329 -2.60 -28.51 12.34
N THR A 330 -2.17 -27.81 11.29
CA THR A 330 -2.18 -26.34 11.22
C THR A 330 -3.62 -25.84 11.38
N PRO A 331 -3.91 -24.98 12.36
CA PRO A 331 -5.26 -24.46 12.57
C PRO A 331 -5.76 -23.62 11.39
N ARG A 332 -7.09 -23.63 11.21
CA ARG A 332 -7.77 -22.82 10.22
C ARG A 332 -8.02 -21.40 10.74
N SER A 333 -7.99 -20.41 9.88
CA SER A 333 -8.31 -19.03 10.27
C SER A 333 -9.74 -18.91 10.84
N SER A 334 -10.68 -19.72 10.39
CA SER A 334 -12.04 -19.77 10.92
C SER A 334 -12.12 -20.24 12.38
N THR A 335 -11.12 -20.99 12.86
CA THR A 335 -11.04 -21.45 14.26
C THR A 335 -10.25 -20.50 15.16
N VAL A 336 -9.38 -19.68 14.56
CA VAL A 336 -8.54 -18.69 15.28
C VAL A 336 -9.20 -17.33 15.32
N ASN A 337 -9.74 -16.90 14.20
CA ASN A 337 -10.46 -15.62 14.05
C ASN A 337 -11.96 -15.89 14.07
N VAL A 338 -12.47 -16.29 15.23
CA VAL A 338 -13.92 -16.49 15.43
C VAL A 338 -14.61 -15.13 15.41
N ALA A 339 -15.70 -15.03 14.65
CA ALA A 339 -16.49 -13.81 14.57
C ALA A 339 -17.09 -13.48 15.95
N PRO A 340 -16.86 -12.27 16.53
CA PRO A 340 -17.45 -11.84 17.78
C PRO A 340 -18.99 -11.71 17.71
N ALA A 341 -19.52 -11.40 16.49
CA ALA A 341 -20.95 -11.33 16.22
C ALA A 341 -21.21 -11.73 14.76
N PRO A 342 -22.42 -12.23 14.44
CA PRO A 342 -22.82 -12.49 13.06
C PRO A 342 -22.64 -11.29 12.17
N TRP A 343 -22.22 -11.53 10.94
CA TRP A 343 -22.05 -10.46 9.96
C TRP A 343 -23.35 -10.25 9.19
N ARG A 344 -23.82 -9.01 9.10
CA ARG A 344 -25.07 -8.67 8.39
C ARG A 344 -25.14 -9.18 6.95
N TYR A 345 -24.00 -9.39 6.29
CA TYR A 345 -23.95 -9.86 4.89
C TYR A 345 -23.82 -11.38 4.76
N TRP A 346 -23.18 -12.06 5.73
CA TRP A 346 -22.83 -13.46 5.66
C TRP A 346 -23.42 -14.30 6.78
N GLY A 347 -24.14 -13.66 7.75
CA GLY A 347 -24.67 -14.33 8.92
C GLY A 347 -23.56 -14.95 9.75
N ASP A 348 -23.80 -16.16 10.25
CA ASP A 348 -22.85 -16.93 11.08
C ASP A 348 -21.78 -17.64 10.24
N ARG A 349 -21.81 -17.51 8.91
CA ARG A 349 -20.87 -18.22 8.05
C ARG A 349 -19.47 -17.65 8.18
N ALA A 350 -18.51 -18.53 8.54
CA ALA A 350 -17.10 -18.24 8.42
C ALA A 350 -16.73 -18.25 6.94
N ILE A 351 -16.46 -17.05 6.37
CA ILE A 351 -16.10 -16.90 4.96
C ILE A 351 -14.59 -17.01 4.73
N TRP A 352 -13.79 -16.81 5.76
CA TRP A 352 -12.34 -16.92 5.74
C TRP A 352 -11.93 -18.20 6.47
N ASP A 353 -11.28 -19.10 5.74
CA ASP A 353 -10.95 -20.46 6.23
C ASP A 353 -9.65 -20.98 5.60
N THR A 354 -8.55 -20.25 5.81
CA THR A 354 -7.22 -20.64 5.35
C THR A 354 -6.43 -21.38 6.43
N GLN A 355 -5.59 -22.33 6.03
CA GLN A 355 -4.53 -22.91 6.86
C GLN A 355 -3.15 -22.36 6.50
N VAL A 356 -2.96 -21.90 5.25
CA VAL A 356 -1.66 -21.38 4.77
C VAL A 356 -1.47 -19.90 5.05
N ASN A 357 -2.53 -19.12 5.19
CA ASN A 357 -2.51 -17.71 5.61
C ASN A 357 -1.33 -16.92 4.99
N ALA A 358 -1.22 -16.92 3.68
CA ALA A 358 -0.15 -16.26 2.94
C ALA A 358 -0.32 -14.74 3.01
N HIS A 359 0.70 -14.02 3.52
CA HIS A 359 0.58 -12.58 3.81
C HIS A 359 1.12 -11.71 2.69
N THR A 360 2.35 -11.92 2.26
CA THR A 360 2.99 -11.19 1.15
C THR A 360 3.68 -12.15 0.22
N ASP A 361 3.88 -11.72 -1.01
CA ASP A 361 4.56 -12.49 -2.06
C ASP A 361 5.66 -11.66 -2.72
N MET A 362 6.63 -12.35 -3.30
CA MET A 362 7.65 -11.81 -4.21
C MET A 362 8.04 -12.85 -5.26
N MET A 363 8.43 -12.37 -6.44
CA MET A 363 9.00 -13.21 -7.48
C MET A 363 10.53 -13.08 -7.48
N ASP A 364 11.24 -14.18 -7.69
CA ASP A 364 12.69 -14.17 -7.84
C ASP A 364 13.12 -14.01 -9.30
N GLY A 365 14.43 -13.87 -9.53
CA GLY A 365 15.00 -13.68 -10.85
C GLY A 365 14.78 -14.82 -11.87
N GLU A 366 14.32 -15.99 -11.40
CA GLU A 366 13.96 -17.15 -12.22
C GLU A 366 12.46 -17.28 -12.46
N GLY A 367 11.66 -16.39 -11.89
CA GLY A 367 10.20 -16.36 -12.01
C GLY A 367 9.48 -17.29 -11.02
N ARG A 368 10.16 -17.76 -9.97
CA ARG A 368 9.51 -18.50 -8.87
C ARG A 368 8.88 -17.53 -7.90
N VAL A 369 7.73 -17.90 -7.36
CA VAL A 369 6.96 -17.06 -6.44
C VAL A 369 7.15 -17.56 -5.01
N TRP A 370 7.45 -16.63 -4.11
CA TRP A 370 7.74 -16.89 -2.71
C TRP A 370 6.76 -16.13 -1.82
N TRP A 371 6.18 -16.80 -0.82
CA TRP A 371 5.22 -16.24 0.14
C TRP A 371 5.70 -16.37 1.56
N ALA A 372 5.44 -15.36 2.38
CA ALA A 372 5.38 -15.50 3.82
C ALA A 372 4.08 -16.22 4.18
N ALA A 373 4.14 -17.53 4.48
CA ALA A 373 2.96 -18.35 4.66
C ALA A 373 3.08 -19.28 5.88
N THR A 374 1.95 -19.68 6.47
CA THR A 374 1.92 -20.62 7.58
C THR A 374 2.28 -22.02 7.09
N ASN A 375 3.37 -22.58 7.62
CA ASN A 375 3.88 -23.90 7.26
C ASN A 375 3.55 -24.97 8.30
N ARG A 376 3.31 -24.57 9.55
CA ARG A 376 3.10 -25.49 10.67
C ARG A 376 2.35 -24.81 11.82
N PRO A 377 1.83 -25.56 12.79
CA PRO A 377 1.40 -24.99 14.06
C PRO A 377 2.58 -24.35 14.81
N GLN A 378 2.32 -23.28 15.56
CA GLN A 378 3.39 -22.57 16.29
C GLN A 378 4.10 -23.46 17.34
N TRP A 379 3.44 -24.47 17.89
CA TRP A 379 4.01 -25.39 18.89
C TRP A 379 4.90 -26.47 18.25
N GLU A 380 4.87 -26.64 16.94
CA GLU A 380 5.71 -27.57 16.21
C GLU A 380 6.95 -26.90 15.65
N GLN A 381 7.89 -26.51 16.53
CA GLN A 381 9.15 -25.92 16.12
C GLN A 381 10.17 -26.99 15.73
N PRO A 382 10.90 -26.84 14.59
CA PRO A 382 11.99 -27.75 14.22
C PRO A 382 13.06 -27.85 15.30
N ALA A 383 13.68 -29.03 15.42
CA ALA A 383 14.69 -29.27 16.45
C ALA A 383 15.88 -28.32 16.39
N PHE A 384 16.30 -27.94 15.17
CA PHE A 384 17.40 -27.00 14.97
C PHE A 384 17.08 -25.55 15.39
N CYS A 385 15.81 -25.23 15.60
CA CYS A 385 15.37 -23.92 16.08
C CYS A 385 15.42 -23.78 17.60
N LYS A 386 15.49 -24.89 18.33
CA LYS A 386 15.38 -24.92 19.79
C LYS A 386 16.69 -24.48 20.46
N ALA A 387 16.57 -23.96 21.67
CA ALA A 387 17.72 -23.64 22.50
C ALA A 387 18.57 -24.89 22.72
N GLY A 388 19.90 -24.73 22.64
CA GLY A 388 20.87 -25.82 22.74
C GLY A 388 21.11 -26.59 21.45
N SER A 389 20.46 -26.24 20.34
CA SER A 389 20.79 -26.79 19.01
C SER A 389 22.17 -26.29 18.53
N ASP A 390 22.73 -27.02 17.56
CA ASP A 390 24.01 -26.64 16.94
C ASP A 390 23.91 -25.54 15.90
N HIS A 391 22.71 -25.07 15.60
CA HIS A 391 22.52 -23.99 14.62
C HIS A 391 23.22 -22.70 15.05
N PRO A 392 24.05 -22.06 14.21
CA PRO A 392 24.85 -20.88 14.59
C PRO A 392 24.03 -19.72 15.16
N SER A 393 22.89 -19.43 14.54
CA SER A 393 21.99 -18.36 15.02
C SER A 393 21.32 -18.70 16.34
N ALA A 394 20.97 -19.97 16.58
CA ALA A 394 20.41 -20.41 17.87
C ALA A 394 21.42 -20.32 19.02
N LYS A 395 22.68 -20.58 18.74
CA LYS A 395 23.78 -20.37 19.71
C LYS A 395 23.99 -18.89 20.02
N ALA A 396 23.98 -18.04 18.99
CA ALA A 396 24.22 -16.60 19.14
C ALA A 396 23.03 -15.85 19.74
N PHE A 397 21.80 -16.21 19.33
CA PHE A 397 20.57 -15.55 19.77
C PHE A 397 19.40 -16.55 19.82
N PRO A 398 19.21 -17.25 20.94
CA PRO A 398 18.10 -18.21 21.13
C PRO A 398 16.75 -17.48 21.15
N LEU A 399 15.86 -17.78 20.21
CA LEU A 399 14.54 -17.11 20.06
C LEU A 399 13.58 -17.42 21.21
N GLU A 400 13.69 -18.55 21.88
CA GLU A 400 12.85 -18.93 23.02
C GLU A 400 12.97 -17.93 24.19
N ARG A 401 14.12 -17.27 24.34
CA ARG A 401 14.33 -16.21 25.33
C ARG A 401 13.73 -14.87 24.94
N ALA A 402 13.52 -14.68 23.64
CA ALA A 402 13.07 -13.41 23.09
C ALA A 402 11.56 -13.29 22.98
N SER A 403 10.84 -14.44 22.91
CA SER A 403 9.41 -14.48 22.57
C SER A 403 8.47 -14.64 23.77
N GLY A 404 8.97 -14.90 24.97
CA GLY A 404 8.11 -15.19 26.13
C GLY A 404 7.18 -16.40 25.91
N PRO A 405 6.39 -16.82 26.87
CA PRO A 405 5.43 -17.91 26.70
C PRO A 405 4.39 -17.50 25.63
N ALA A 406 4.22 -18.34 24.63
CA ALA A 406 3.27 -18.15 23.52
C ALA A 406 1.82 -18.32 24.00
N THR A 407 1.34 -17.38 24.79
CA THR A 407 -0.04 -17.42 25.34
C THR A 407 -1.04 -16.59 24.53
N ASN A 408 -0.59 -15.90 23.47
CA ASN A 408 -1.42 -14.99 22.69
C ASN A 408 -1.66 -15.50 21.27
N THR A 409 -2.91 -15.51 20.83
CA THR A 409 -3.33 -15.87 19.47
C THR A 409 -2.66 -14.99 18.37
N THR A 410 -2.23 -13.80 18.71
CA THR A 410 -1.49 -12.91 17.79
C THR A 410 -0.07 -13.42 17.52
N ASN A 411 0.60 -13.98 18.51
CA ASN A 411 1.90 -14.64 18.36
C ASN A 411 1.81 -15.94 17.57
N PHE A 412 0.64 -16.58 17.59
CA PHE A 412 0.34 -17.77 16.83
C PHE A 412 0.61 -17.60 15.32
N VAL A 413 0.06 -16.56 14.71
CA VAL A 413 0.21 -16.30 13.27
C VAL A 413 1.66 -16.01 12.90
N GLN A 414 2.37 -15.26 13.74
CA GLN A 414 3.74 -14.83 13.46
C GLN A 414 4.77 -15.97 13.55
N ASN A 415 4.67 -16.84 14.55
CA ASN A 415 5.64 -17.92 14.74
C ASN A 415 5.33 -19.19 13.92
N ALA A 416 4.13 -19.32 13.38
CA ALA A 416 3.72 -20.42 12.52
C ALA A 416 4.12 -20.20 11.05
N ARG A 417 4.34 -18.95 10.65
CA ARG A 417 4.73 -18.62 9.27
C ARG A 417 6.19 -18.98 9.02
N GLY A 418 6.42 -19.66 7.91
CA GLY A 418 7.71 -19.83 7.27
C GLY A 418 7.68 -19.23 5.87
N VAL A 419 8.34 -19.85 4.91
CA VAL A 419 8.32 -19.45 3.52
C VAL A 419 7.83 -20.60 2.65
N THR A 420 6.89 -20.30 1.75
CA THR A 420 6.40 -21.26 0.74
C THR A 420 6.78 -20.76 -0.64
N MET A 421 7.30 -21.62 -1.48
CA MET A 421 7.69 -21.31 -2.87
C MET A 421 6.86 -22.12 -3.86
N TYR A 422 6.53 -21.52 -4.98
CA TYR A 422 5.93 -22.15 -6.15
C TYR A 422 6.77 -21.86 -7.39
N ASP A 423 7.09 -22.89 -8.13
CA ASP A 423 7.71 -22.77 -9.44
C ASP A 423 6.63 -22.92 -10.53
N PRO A 424 6.27 -21.85 -11.25
CA PRO A 424 5.26 -21.92 -12.30
C PRO A 424 5.64 -22.82 -13.48
N LYS A 425 6.94 -23.01 -13.74
CA LYS A 425 7.46 -23.82 -14.86
C LYS A 425 7.25 -25.31 -14.60
N THR A 426 7.55 -25.74 -13.36
CA THR A 426 7.45 -27.16 -12.97
C THR A 426 6.16 -27.46 -12.24
N LYS A 427 5.43 -26.45 -11.79
CA LYS A 427 4.22 -26.54 -10.93
C LYS A 427 4.49 -27.20 -9.57
N GLN A 428 5.73 -27.12 -9.10
CA GLN A 428 6.16 -27.70 -7.83
C GLN A 428 6.11 -26.67 -6.70
N TRP A 429 5.78 -27.15 -5.51
CA TRP A 429 5.78 -26.41 -4.26
C TRP A 429 6.95 -26.83 -3.38
N ALA A 430 7.53 -25.88 -2.64
CA ALA A 430 8.54 -26.14 -1.64
C ALA A 430 8.29 -25.28 -0.38
N PHE A 431 8.80 -25.74 0.78
CA PHE A 431 8.55 -25.14 2.07
C PHE A 431 9.85 -24.97 2.84
N VAL A 432 10.16 -23.75 3.26
CA VAL A 432 11.26 -23.46 4.17
C VAL A 432 10.69 -23.27 5.57
N ASP A 433 11.05 -24.17 6.50
CA ASP A 433 10.73 -23.99 7.91
C ASP A 433 11.67 -22.99 8.54
N THR A 434 11.22 -21.75 8.73
CA THR A 434 12.02 -20.75 9.42
C THR A 434 11.86 -20.89 10.94
N CYS A 435 12.94 -20.61 11.68
CA CYS A 435 12.91 -20.58 13.15
C CYS A 435 12.21 -19.35 13.71
N PHE A 436 12.05 -18.34 12.88
CA PHE A 436 11.41 -17.06 13.16
C PHE A 436 10.13 -16.94 12.34
N GLY A 437 9.17 -16.14 12.81
CA GLY A 437 7.99 -15.80 12.03
C GLY A 437 8.34 -14.93 10.83
N THR A 438 7.52 -15.00 9.78
CA THR A 438 7.70 -14.22 8.56
C THR A 438 6.48 -13.34 8.31
N HIS A 439 6.71 -12.15 7.73
CA HIS A 439 5.66 -11.18 7.44
C HIS A 439 5.86 -10.56 6.06
N HIS A 440 6.72 -9.54 5.93
CA HIS A 440 7.18 -9.03 4.65
C HIS A 440 8.53 -9.62 4.28
N LEU A 441 8.82 -9.67 2.99
CA LEU A 441 10.04 -10.26 2.46
C LEU A 441 10.62 -9.37 1.36
N ASN A 442 11.96 -9.45 1.19
CA ASN A 442 12.66 -8.74 0.13
C ASN A 442 13.92 -9.50 -0.26
N PHE A 443 14.19 -9.63 -1.55
CA PHE A 443 15.40 -10.26 -2.05
C PHE A 443 16.61 -9.34 -1.97
N GLY A 444 17.76 -9.89 -1.59
CA GLY A 444 19.05 -9.25 -1.66
C GLY A 444 19.59 -9.19 -3.09
N TYR A 445 20.63 -8.37 -3.27
CA TYR A 445 21.33 -8.23 -4.54
C TYR A 445 22.57 -9.16 -4.63
N ASP A 446 22.68 -10.10 -3.70
CA ASP A 446 23.77 -11.09 -3.63
C ASP A 446 23.57 -12.27 -4.59
N ALA A 447 24.66 -12.99 -4.87
CA ALA A 447 24.67 -14.14 -5.78
C ALA A 447 23.88 -15.34 -5.25
N ASP A 448 23.62 -15.39 -3.94
CA ASP A 448 22.86 -16.45 -3.28
C ASP A 448 21.36 -16.23 -3.35
N ASN A 449 20.94 -15.11 -3.93
CA ASN A 449 19.53 -14.71 -4.00
C ASN A 449 18.87 -14.79 -2.62
N THR A 450 19.53 -14.20 -1.61
CA THR A 450 19.08 -14.26 -0.23
C THR A 450 17.76 -13.54 -0.04
N LEU A 451 16.80 -14.22 0.56
CA LEU A 451 15.49 -13.68 0.93
C LEU A 451 15.52 -13.20 2.37
N TYR A 452 15.43 -11.90 2.58
CA TYR A 452 15.36 -11.28 3.90
C TYR A 452 13.91 -11.13 4.35
N LEU A 453 13.67 -11.28 5.65
CA LEU A 453 12.34 -11.50 6.20
C LEU A 453 12.10 -10.61 7.43
N ALA A 454 11.04 -9.83 7.37
CA ALA A 454 10.49 -9.11 8.50
C ALA A 454 9.67 -10.07 9.38
N ASN A 455 9.66 -9.84 10.69
CA ASN A 455 8.91 -10.65 11.64
C ASN A 455 7.84 -9.84 12.41
N ASN A 456 7.34 -8.76 11.84
CA ASN A 456 6.26 -7.94 12.41
C ASN A 456 6.34 -7.78 13.94
N GLY A 457 7.45 -7.24 14.44
CA GLY A 457 7.67 -6.98 15.88
C GLY A 457 8.50 -8.02 16.64
N GLY A 458 8.97 -9.08 16.00
CA GLY A 458 9.95 -9.98 16.61
C GLY A 458 11.34 -9.31 16.71
N PRO A 459 12.11 -9.60 17.75
CA PRO A 459 13.35 -8.89 18.08
C PRO A 459 14.56 -9.34 17.24
N GLN A 460 14.33 -9.82 16.02
CA GLN A 460 15.37 -10.31 15.11
C GLN A 460 15.06 -9.97 13.66
N VAL A 461 16.11 -9.92 12.85
CA VAL A 461 16.03 -10.04 11.38
C VAL A 461 16.43 -11.46 10.99
N GLY A 462 15.69 -12.04 10.06
CA GLY A 462 15.94 -13.38 9.52
C GLY A 462 16.18 -13.37 8.02
N TRP A 463 16.82 -14.42 7.53
CA TRP A 463 17.07 -14.61 6.10
C TRP A 463 17.03 -16.08 5.70
N VAL A 464 16.79 -16.32 4.42
CA VAL A 464 16.89 -17.60 3.75
C VAL A 464 17.78 -17.45 2.54
N ASN A 465 18.89 -18.20 2.50
CA ASN A 465 19.71 -18.40 1.29
C ASN A 465 18.94 -19.33 0.36
N THR A 466 18.23 -18.74 -0.63
CA THR A 466 17.34 -19.52 -1.49
C THR A 466 18.10 -20.45 -2.42
N ARG A 467 19.34 -20.12 -2.80
CA ARG A 467 20.19 -21.03 -3.60
C ARG A 467 20.51 -22.29 -2.82
N VAL A 468 21.01 -22.16 -1.58
CA VAL A 468 21.33 -23.33 -0.72
C VAL A 468 20.06 -24.17 -0.47
N PHE A 469 18.92 -23.53 -0.24
CA PHE A 469 17.68 -24.27 -0.07
C PHE A 469 17.27 -25.07 -1.31
N LEU A 470 17.32 -24.46 -2.48
CA LEU A 470 16.94 -25.11 -3.73
C LEU A 470 17.88 -26.24 -4.13
N GLU A 471 19.17 -26.13 -3.80
CA GLU A 471 20.18 -27.17 -4.06
C GLU A 471 20.08 -28.34 -3.08
N THR A 472 19.73 -28.08 -1.81
CA THR A 472 19.84 -29.10 -0.74
C THR A 472 18.51 -29.56 -0.15
N GLY A 473 17.45 -28.76 -0.24
CA GLY A 473 16.18 -28.96 0.46
C GLY A 473 16.28 -28.77 1.98
N ASP A 474 17.45 -28.35 2.50
CA ASP A 474 17.74 -28.29 3.94
C ASP A 474 17.44 -26.88 4.49
N SER A 475 16.32 -26.73 5.17
CA SER A 475 15.91 -25.46 5.80
C SER A 475 16.88 -25.00 6.89
N ALA A 476 17.57 -25.90 7.60
CA ALA A 476 18.51 -25.52 8.65
C ALA A 476 19.78 -24.85 8.07
N LYS A 477 20.32 -25.45 6.98
CA LYS A 477 21.51 -24.89 6.33
C LYS A 477 21.23 -23.58 5.58
N ALA A 478 19.98 -23.44 5.12
CA ALA A 478 19.61 -22.31 4.25
C ALA A 478 19.25 -21.04 4.99
N GLN A 479 19.13 -21.05 6.32
CA GLN A 479 18.62 -19.91 7.06
C GLN A 479 19.55 -19.39 8.15
N GLY A 480 19.30 -18.18 8.58
CA GLY A 480 19.89 -17.59 9.74
C GLY A 480 19.06 -16.43 10.29
N TRP A 481 19.40 -16.00 11.48
CA TRP A 481 18.82 -14.83 12.11
C TRP A 481 19.79 -14.20 13.09
N THR A 482 19.54 -12.94 13.44
CA THR A 482 20.34 -12.21 14.41
C THR A 482 19.49 -11.17 15.15
N ALA A 483 19.93 -10.80 16.36
CA ALA A 483 19.33 -9.71 17.12
C ALA A 483 19.73 -8.34 16.55
N PHE A 484 18.93 -7.33 16.85
CA PHE A 484 19.28 -5.93 16.58
C PHE A 484 20.23 -5.41 17.68
N VAL A 485 21.49 -5.19 17.35
CA VAL A 485 22.51 -4.74 18.29
C VAL A 485 23.19 -3.49 17.75
N VAL A 486 23.10 -2.40 18.53
CA VAL A 486 23.71 -1.10 18.21
C VAL A 486 25.09 -1.06 18.85
N ASP A 487 26.08 -0.62 18.09
CA ASP A 487 27.43 -0.32 18.54
C ASP A 487 27.43 0.93 19.43
N THR A 488 27.14 0.74 20.71
CA THR A 488 27.11 1.86 21.71
C THR A 488 28.45 2.13 22.35
N ASN A 489 29.41 1.23 22.23
CA ASN A 489 30.81 1.50 22.66
C ASN A 489 31.61 2.23 21.56
N GLY A 490 31.14 2.28 20.32
CA GLY A 490 31.67 3.10 19.23
C GLY A 490 32.92 2.53 18.56
N ASN A 491 33.21 1.24 18.71
CA ASN A 491 34.43 0.61 18.16
C ASN A 491 34.25 -0.02 16.75
N GLY A 492 33.06 0.02 16.20
CA GLY A 492 32.74 -0.52 14.85
C GLY A 492 32.64 -2.05 14.80
N LYS A 493 32.56 -2.73 15.94
CA LYS A 493 32.43 -4.18 16.03
C LYS A 493 31.28 -4.54 16.94
N ARG A 494 30.71 -5.72 16.72
CA ARG A 494 29.70 -6.28 17.61
C ARG A 494 30.36 -6.97 18.78
N ASP A 495 30.12 -6.45 19.95
CA ASP A 495 30.64 -6.97 21.22
C ASP A 495 29.54 -7.55 22.12
N ALA A 496 29.91 -7.91 23.35
CA ALA A 496 28.94 -8.23 24.38
C ALA A 496 28.00 -7.02 24.59
N TYR A 497 26.72 -7.26 24.74
CA TYR A 497 25.73 -6.20 24.81
C TYR A 497 24.91 -6.24 26.12
N VAL A 498 24.38 -5.08 26.48
CA VAL A 498 23.32 -4.95 27.49
C VAL A 498 21.95 -5.15 26.90
N GLU A 499 21.00 -5.65 27.69
CA GLU A 499 19.62 -5.89 27.29
C GLU A 499 18.84 -4.57 27.07
N PRO A 500 17.72 -4.56 26.33
CA PRO A 500 17.01 -3.33 25.95
C PRO A 500 16.62 -2.42 27.10
N ASN A 501 16.26 -3.00 28.27
CA ASN A 501 15.80 -2.24 29.43
C ASN A 501 16.96 -1.76 30.32
N ALA A 502 18.20 -2.18 30.05
CA ALA A 502 19.37 -1.70 30.76
C ALA A 502 19.83 -0.32 30.24
N GLU A 503 20.48 0.46 31.06
CA GLU A 503 21.14 1.67 30.60
C GLU A 503 22.29 1.36 29.62
N VAL A 504 22.68 2.35 28.84
CA VAL A 504 23.84 2.23 27.94
C VAL A 504 25.10 2.06 28.76
N ASP A 505 25.84 0.98 28.53
CA ASP A 505 27.16 0.74 29.10
C ASP A 505 28.21 1.17 28.06
N PRO A 506 29.04 2.18 28.33
CA PRO A 506 30.01 2.67 27.35
C PRO A 506 31.10 1.66 26.96
N THR A 507 31.18 0.53 27.64
CA THR A 507 32.13 -0.56 27.35
C THR A 507 31.51 -1.71 26.57
N LYS A 508 30.21 -1.66 26.33
CA LYS A 508 29.42 -2.70 25.65
C LYS A 508 28.52 -2.12 24.58
N ASP A 509 27.98 -3.00 23.77
CA ASP A 509 26.91 -2.70 22.85
C ASP A 509 25.54 -2.71 23.53
N LYS A 510 24.49 -2.36 22.78
CA LYS A 510 23.13 -2.41 23.29
C LYS A 510 22.21 -3.17 22.32
N ARG A 511 21.54 -4.20 22.83
CA ARG A 511 20.47 -4.85 22.08
C ARG A 511 19.23 -3.96 22.10
N LEU A 512 18.51 -3.91 20.96
CA LEU A 512 17.23 -3.24 20.85
C LEU A 512 16.09 -4.25 20.80
N ASN A 513 14.95 -3.90 21.37
CA ASN A 513 13.70 -4.67 21.23
C ASN A 513 12.87 -4.08 20.08
N LEU A 514 13.47 -4.04 18.90
CA LEU A 514 12.83 -3.63 17.65
C LEU A 514 12.62 -4.85 16.78
N GLY A 515 11.72 -4.74 15.81
CA GLY A 515 11.49 -5.71 14.76
C GLY A 515 11.11 -4.98 13.48
N PHE A 516 11.28 -5.59 12.34
CA PHE A 516 10.84 -5.02 11.08
C PHE A 516 9.36 -5.27 10.85
N TYR A 517 8.65 -4.20 10.47
CA TYR A 517 7.36 -4.29 9.80
C TYR A 517 7.57 -4.37 8.28
N GLY A 518 7.98 -3.29 7.64
CA GLY A 518 8.47 -3.30 6.26
C GLY A 518 9.95 -3.63 6.19
N ILE A 519 10.40 -4.16 5.07
CA ILE A 519 11.80 -4.53 4.83
C ILE A 519 12.17 -4.20 3.39
N SER A 520 13.38 -3.69 3.18
CA SER A 520 13.98 -3.46 1.87
C SER A 520 15.48 -3.69 1.95
N VAL A 521 16.12 -4.02 0.83
CA VAL A 521 17.58 -4.22 0.75
C VAL A 521 18.19 -3.08 -0.05
N ASN A 522 19.24 -2.48 0.49
CA ASN A 522 19.92 -1.36 -0.14
C ASN A 522 20.65 -1.82 -1.41
N PRO A 523 20.30 -1.28 -2.59
CA PRO A 523 20.93 -1.67 -3.84
C PRO A 523 22.40 -1.25 -3.96
N VAL A 524 22.86 -0.32 -3.08
CA VAL A 524 24.21 0.25 -3.14
C VAL A 524 25.20 -0.59 -2.33
N ASP A 525 24.81 -1.02 -1.11
CA ASP A 525 25.73 -1.67 -0.16
C ASP A 525 25.22 -3.02 0.37
N GLY A 526 24.04 -3.48 -0.07
CA GLY A 526 23.45 -4.76 0.34
C GLY A 526 22.94 -4.80 1.79
N THR A 527 22.97 -3.69 2.52
CA THR A 527 22.46 -3.63 3.89
C THR A 527 20.94 -3.74 3.92
N ILE A 528 20.42 -4.29 5.02
CA ILE A 528 18.99 -4.52 5.20
C ILE A 528 18.41 -3.30 5.92
N TRP A 529 17.33 -2.78 5.38
CA TRP A 529 16.60 -1.67 5.97
C TRP A 529 15.17 -2.08 6.27
N GLY A 530 14.60 -1.52 7.33
CA GLY A 530 13.21 -1.76 7.66
C GLY A 530 12.61 -0.66 8.50
N SER A 531 11.28 -0.65 8.52
CA SER A 531 10.48 0.20 9.41
C SER A 531 10.07 -0.57 10.65
N ASN A 532 9.97 0.13 11.77
CA ASN A 532 9.37 -0.41 12.98
C ASN A 532 8.25 0.53 13.46
N THR A 533 7.14 -0.05 13.91
CA THR A 533 5.92 0.68 14.26
C THR A 533 5.84 1.09 15.75
N SER A 534 6.82 0.72 16.57
CA SER A 534 6.79 0.98 18.02
C SER A 534 6.99 2.46 18.36
N GLY A 535 6.19 2.99 19.25
CA GLY A 535 6.24 4.38 19.66
C GLY A 535 5.97 5.33 18.49
N ARG A 536 6.84 6.33 18.29
CA ARG A 536 6.74 7.21 17.10
C ARG A 536 7.04 6.50 15.78
N GLY A 537 7.73 5.36 15.83
CA GLY A 537 8.23 4.64 14.67
C GLY A 537 9.73 4.83 14.47
N TRP A 538 10.32 3.92 13.69
CA TRP A 538 11.77 3.85 13.48
C TRP A 538 12.10 3.49 12.04
N ILE A 539 13.18 4.03 11.52
CA ILE A 539 13.92 3.51 10.37
C ILE A 539 15.15 2.79 10.92
N VAL A 540 15.32 1.53 10.53
CA VAL A 540 16.37 0.66 11.10
C VAL A 540 17.18 0.08 9.95
N ARG A 541 18.51 0.15 10.07
CA ARG A 541 19.49 -0.44 9.16
C ARG A 541 20.23 -1.58 9.86
N VAL A 542 20.46 -2.67 9.16
CA VAL A 542 21.29 -3.78 9.64
C VAL A 542 22.38 -4.08 8.62
N ASP A 543 23.61 -4.03 9.07
CA ASP A 543 24.77 -4.53 8.36
C ASP A 543 25.12 -5.91 8.93
N LEU A 544 25.01 -6.94 8.11
CA LEU A 544 25.23 -8.32 8.58
C LEU A 544 26.70 -8.64 8.90
N GLY A 545 27.63 -7.94 8.26
CA GLY A 545 29.05 -8.28 8.37
C GLY A 545 29.40 -9.64 7.73
N SER A 546 30.54 -10.19 8.11
CA SER A 546 31.07 -11.41 7.50
C SER A 546 30.54 -12.73 8.11
N ASN A 547 30.01 -12.69 9.34
CA ASN A 547 29.42 -13.83 10.03
C ASN A 547 28.14 -13.36 10.77
N PRO A 548 27.02 -13.26 10.06
CA PRO A 548 25.84 -12.54 10.49
C PRO A 548 25.34 -12.80 11.92
N PRO A 549 25.27 -14.04 12.43
CA PRO A 549 24.77 -14.29 13.78
C PRO A 549 25.54 -13.54 14.89
N VAL A 550 26.83 -13.21 14.65
CA VAL A 550 27.73 -12.62 15.67
C VAL A 550 28.41 -11.33 15.22
N THR A 551 28.31 -10.91 13.96
CA THR A 551 28.95 -9.69 13.45
C THR A 551 27.96 -8.58 13.10
N ALA A 552 26.68 -8.90 12.95
CA ALA A 552 25.70 -7.93 12.50
C ALA A 552 25.54 -6.75 13.46
N LEU A 553 25.61 -5.54 12.93
CA LEU A 553 25.40 -4.28 13.63
C LEU A 553 24.15 -3.58 13.11
N THR A 554 23.47 -2.90 14.02
CA THR A 554 22.24 -2.16 13.75
C THR A 554 22.45 -0.67 13.95
N GLU A 555 21.86 0.12 13.08
CA GLU A 555 21.62 1.54 13.30
C GLU A 555 20.10 1.75 13.37
N ALA A 556 19.63 2.50 14.35
CA ALA A 556 18.20 2.73 14.54
C ALA A 556 17.91 4.22 14.72
N TYR A 557 17.06 4.76 13.87
CA TYR A 557 16.74 6.18 13.78
C TYR A 557 15.27 6.38 14.07
N GLN A 558 14.95 7.09 15.13
CA GLN A 558 13.58 7.40 15.49
C GLN A 558 13.04 8.49 14.58
N LEU A 559 11.77 8.37 14.18
CA LEU A 559 11.12 9.38 13.34
C LEU A 559 11.12 10.76 14.01
N PRO A 560 11.11 11.86 13.24
CA PRO A 560 10.93 13.21 13.78
C PRO A 560 9.72 13.31 14.71
N PRO A 561 9.70 14.22 15.69
CA PRO A 561 8.60 14.34 16.66
C PRO A 561 7.22 14.63 16.06
N SER A 562 7.17 15.17 14.85
CA SER A 562 5.91 15.40 14.10
C SER A 562 5.37 14.15 13.40
N GLU A 563 6.16 13.06 13.35
CA GLU A 563 5.82 11.87 12.58
C GLU A 563 5.56 10.67 13.50
N PHE A 564 4.65 9.82 13.05
CA PHE A 564 4.24 8.59 13.73
C PHE A 564 3.52 7.67 12.75
N GLY A 565 3.26 6.43 13.17
CA GLY A 565 2.44 5.49 12.41
C GLY A 565 3.03 5.11 11.06
N ILE A 566 4.35 4.91 10.99
CA ILE A 566 5.03 4.35 9.81
C ILE A 566 4.68 2.86 9.66
N ARG A 567 4.51 2.40 8.41
CA ARG A 567 4.39 0.96 8.10
C ARG A 567 5.43 0.51 7.09
N GLY A 568 5.10 0.43 5.83
CA GLY A 568 6.06 0.04 4.81
C GLY A 568 7.03 1.15 4.43
N MET A 569 8.22 0.76 4.04
CA MET A 569 9.27 1.64 3.51
C MET A 569 9.94 1.01 2.32
N ASP A 570 10.64 1.80 1.53
CA ASP A 570 11.47 1.35 0.43
C ASP A 570 12.73 2.20 0.29
N LEU A 571 13.68 1.75 -0.52
CA LEU A 571 14.93 2.43 -0.83
C LEU A 571 14.95 2.85 -2.30
N ASP A 572 15.54 3.99 -2.58
CA ASP A 572 15.83 4.40 -3.95
C ASP A 572 17.18 3.85 -4.44
N SER A 573 17.48 4.08 -5.71
CA SER A 573 18.71 3.58 -6.34
C SER A 573 20.03 4.17 -5.76
N LYS A 574 19.90 5.18 -4.89
CA LYS A 574 21.02 5.83 -4.20
C LYS A 574 21.14 5.40 -2.74
N GLY A 575 20.22 4.53 -2.27
CA GLY A 575 20.17 4.06 -0.90
C GLY A 575 19.51 5.03 0.08
N ILE A 576 18.74 6.02 -0.41
CA ILE A 576 17.90 6.88 0.42
C ILE A 576 16.67 6.08 0.83
N ALA A 577 16.36 6.06 2.12
CA ALA A 577 15.16 5.41 2.62
C ALA A 577 13.93 6.33 2.53
N TRP A 578 12.84 5.79 1.99
CA TRP A 578 11.56 6.48 1.84
C TRP A 578 10.48 5.79 2.64
N ALA A 579 9.71 6.57 3.38
CA ALA A 579 8.60 6.06 4.20
C ALA A 579 7.51 7.13 4.33
N ALA A 580 6.28 6.71 4.56
CA ALA A 580 5.19 7.64 4.80
C ALA A 580 4.45 7.27 6.09
N GLY A 581 4.07 8.29 6.86
CA GLY A 581 3.48 8.13 8.17
C GLY A 581 2.12 8.79 8.35
N ALA A 582 1.44 8.44 9.42
CA ALA A 582 0.16 9.04 9.83
C ALA A 582 0.32 10.51 10.28
N GLY A 583 1.56 10.97 10.58
CA GLY A 583 1.92 12.36 10.76
C GLY A 583 1.69 13.25 9.54
N GLY A 584 1.49 12.61 8.37
CA GLY A 584 1.03 13.28 7.16
C GLY A 584 2.11 13.72 6.20
N ASN A 585 3.31 13.13 6.33
CA ASN A 585 4.41 13.39 5.41
C ASN A 585 4.92 12.12 4.73
N LEU A 586 5.37 12.26 3.49
CA LEU A 586 6.34 11.38 2.89
C LEU A 586 7.72 11.82 3.37
N MET A 587 8.43 10.92 4.04
CA MET A 587 9.76 11.15 4.59
C MET A 587 10.81 10.52 3.68
N SER A 588 11.91 11.23 3.42
CA SER A 588 13.17 10.62 2.99
C SER A 588 14.18 10.68 4.12
N PHE A 589 14.99 9.64 4.27
CA PHE A 589 16.09 9.57 5.23
C PHE A 589 17.41 9.28 4.51
N ASP A 590 18.30 10.23 4.54
CA ASP A 590 19.64 10.17 3.98
C ASP A 590 20.67 9.97 5.09
N ARG A 591 21.09 8.72 5.25
CA ARG A 591 22.10 8.33 6.26
C ARG A 591 23.45 9.07 6.08
N SER A 592 23.78 9.50 4.86
CA SER A 592 25.06 10.19 4.61
C SER A 592 25.17 11.51 5.36
N LYS A 593 24.03 12.13 5.70
CA LYS A 593 23.96 13.38 6.46
C LYS A 593 24.17 13.21 7.95
N CYS A 594 24.06 11.97 8.50
CA CYS A 594 24.22 11.70 9.90
C CYS A 594 25.64 12.00 10.38
N ARG A 595 25.78 12.84 11.39
CA ARG A 595 27.04 13.16 12.05
C ARG A 595 27.46 12.07 13.04
N VAL A 596 26.49 11.45 13.68
CA VAL A 596 26.65 10.34 14.62
C VAL A 596 25.93 9.12 14.05
N ARG A 597 26.59 7.96 14.07
CA ARG A 597 26.02 6.68 13.58
C ARG A 597 26.21 5.55 14.58
N ASN A 598 27.16 5.68 15.50
CA ASN A 598 27.48 4.74 16.58
C ASN A 598 27.89 5.49 17.85
N GLY A 599 28.21 4.75 18.90
CA GLY A 599 28.57 5.31 20.20
C GLY A 599 27.36 5.49 21.14
N PRO A 600 27.62 5.96 22.38
CA PRO A 600 26.63 5.91 23.46
C PRO A 600 25.40 6.78 23.24
N THR A 601 25.46 7.74 22.34
CA THR A 601 24.33 8.62 21.98
C THR A 601 23.54 8.13 20.79
N ALA A 602 24.00 7.08 20.09
CA ALA A 602 23.35 6.55 18.86
C ALA A 602 22.13 5.66 19.16
N THR A 603 21.22 6.12 20.00
CA THR A 603 20.08 5.33 20.52
C THR A 603 18.70 5.77 20.01
N GLY A 604 18.65 6.58 18.96
CA GLY A 604 17.40 6.97 18.30
C GLY A 604 17.39 8.38 17.69
N ASP A 605 17.36 9.42 18.51
CA ASP A 605 17.21 10.82 18.05
C ASP A 605 18.55 11.49 17.63
N HIS A 606 19.54 10.71 17.23
CA HIS A 606 20.91 11.17 16.99
C HIS A 606 21.18 11.67 15.55
N CYS A 607 20.22 11.57 14.64
CA CYS A 607 20.36 12.03 13.25
C CYS A 607 19.10 12.71 12.72
N PRO A 608 18.61 13.81 13.31
CA PRO A 608 17.46 14.53 12.77
C PRO A 608 17.73 15.17 11.40
N GLU A 609 18.98 15.50 11.11
CA GLU A 609 19.43 16.09 9.82
C GLU A 609 19.31 15.13 8.63
N GLY A 610 19.17 13.84 8.87
CA GLY A 610 18.95 12.84 7.84
C GLY A 610 17.56 12.93 7.22
N PHE A 611 16.57 13.45 7.95
CA PHE A 611 15.19 13.46 7.51
C PHE A 611 14.84 14.69 6.65
N THR A 612 14.03 14.45 5.61
CA THR A 612 13.33 15.48 4.84
C THR A 612 11.86 15.12 4.78
N LEU A 613 10.97 16.09 5.04
CA LEU A 613 9.52 15.89 5.13
C LEU A 613 8.83 16.55 3.94
N ASN A 614 7.96 15.81 3.25
CA ASN A 614 7.15 16.28 2.14
C ASN A 614 5.68 16.05 2.47
N PRO A 615 4.87 17.12 2.69
CA PRO A 615 3.47 16.97 3.06
C PRO A 615 2.68 16.18 2.02
N LEU A 616 1.90 15.20 2.51
CA LEU A 616 1.01 14.41 1.66
C LEU A 616 -0.18 15.25 1.20
N PRO A 617 -0.61 15.12 -0.06
CA PRO A 617 -1.79 15.80 -0.59
C PRO A 617 -3.08 15.20 -0.02
N GLY A 618 -4.20 15.89 -0.27
CA GLY A 618 -5.54 15.44 0.08
C GLY A 618 -6.29 16.38 1.01
N PRO A 619 -7.57 16.09 1.28
CA PRO A 619 -8.38 16.86 2.20
C PRO A 619 -7.86 16.75 3.63
N LYS A 620 -8.21 17.72 4.48
CA LYS A 620 -7.78 17.79 5.87
C LYS A 620 -8.96 17.70 6.82
N PHE A 621 -8.73 17.10 7.98
CA PHE A 621 -9.66 17.16 9.10
C PHE A 621 -9.74 18.58 9.66
N ASP A 622 -10.95 19.03 9.96
CA ASP A 622 -11.14 20.31 10.64
C ASP A 622 -10.50 20.28 12.05
N GLY A 623 -9.85 21.36 12.43
CA GLY A 623 -9.24 21.52 13.76
C GLY A 623 -7.94 20.74 13.99
N VAL A 624 -7.34 20.19 12.92
CA VAL A 624 -6.03 19.54 12.98
C VAL A 624 -5.05 20.33 12.12
N GLU A 625 -4.04 20.89 12.76
CA GLU A 625 -3.05 21.76 12.09
C GLU A 625 -1.90 20.95 11.46
N GLY A 626 -1.23 21.57 10.51
CA GLY A 626 -0.03 21.04 9.86
C GLY A 626 -0.31 19.87 8.89
N ALA A 627 0.72 19.06 8.67
CA ALA A 627 0.65 17.88 7.80
C ALA A 627 -0.23 16.78 8.40
N MET A 628 -0.20 16.62 9.72
CA MET A 628 -0.99 15.63 10.46
C MET A 628 -2.50 15.72 10.16
N GLY A 629 -2.99 16.92 9.80
CA GLY A 629 -4.39 17.16 9.44
C GLY A 629 -4.84 16.45 8.16
N THR A 630 -3.94 16.02 7.27
CA THR A 630 -4.34 15.27 6.07
C THR A 630 -5.06 13.98 6.44
N VAL A 631 -6.08 13.65 5.65
CA VAL A 631 -6.82 12.36 5.79
C VAL A 631 -6.01 11.19 5.27
N ALA A 632 -4.98 11.43 4.45
CA ALA A 632 -4.14 10.40 3.89
C ALA A 632 -3.64 9.40 4.97
N SER A 633 -3.77 8.12 4.66
CA SER A 633 -3.35 7.01 5.51
C SER A 633 -2.48 6.05 4.70
N PRO A 634 -1.23 6.42 4.44
CA PRO A 634 -0.34 5.64 3.58
C PRO A 634 -0.01 4.30 4.26
N TYR A 635 -0.16 3.20 3.51
CA TYR A 635 0.15 1.87 4.01
C TYR A 635 1.59 1.47 3.70
N TYR A 636 1.99 1.59 2.43
CA TYR A 636 3.31 1.25 1.94
C TYR A 636 3.87 2.36 1.05
N VAL A 637 5.19 2.38 0.95
CA VAL A 637 5.93 3.15 -0.05
C VAL A 637 6.66 2.17 -0.95
N TRP A 638 6.63 2.40 -2.25
CA TRP A 638 7.37 1.65 -3.26
C TRP A 638 8.11 2.64 -4.15
N VAL A 639 9.38 2.35 -4.49
CA VAL A 639 10.21 3.25 -5.30
C VAL A 639 10.43 2.65 -6.69
N ASP A 640 10.11 3.42 -7.71
CA ASP A 640 10.33 3.06 -9.12
C ASP A 640 11.78 3.31 -9.53
N MET A 641 12.67 2.42 -9.13
CA MET A 641 14.10 2.52 -9.44
C MET A 641 14.41 2.34 -10.94
N HIS A 642 13.47 1.82 -11.72
CA HIS A 642 13.67 1.45 -13.12
C HIS A 642 12.88 2.30 -14.12
N ASP A 643 12.19 3.35 -13.64
CA ASP A 643 11.30 4.19 -14.45
C ASP A 643 10.26 3.37 -15.22
N VAL A 644 9.66 2.39 -14.53
CA VAL A 644 8.64 1.52 -15.12
C VAL A 644 7.40 2.30 -15.49
N PHE A 645 7.01 3.24 -14.64
CA PHE A 645 5.81 4.05 -14.85
C PHE A 645 6.02 5.20 -15.84
N GLY A 646 7.25 5.73 -15.96
CA GLY A 646 7.57 6.79 -16.91
C GLY A 646 7.46 8.21 -16.32
N LEU A 647 7.51 8.38 -14.99
CA LEU A 647 7.62 9.67 -14.31
C LEU A 647 9.06 10.05 -13.95
N GLY A 648 10.00 9.18 -14.29
CA GLY A 648 11.41 9.31 -13.96
C GLY A 648 11.87 8.28 -12.92
N LYS A 649 13.14 7.93 -13.01
CA LYS A 649 13.81 7.02 -12.09
C LYS A 649 13.71 7.53 -10.65
N ASP A 650 13.55 6.61 -9.72
CA ASP A 650 13.38 6.87 -8.29
C ASP A 650 12.09 7.65 -7.93
N THR A 651 11.07 7.59 -8.78
CA THR A 651 9.73 8.08 -8.41
C THR A 651 9.19 7.27 -7.25
N VAL A 652 8.71 7.97 -6.22
CA VAL A 652 8.19 7.34 -4.99
C VAL A 652 6.68 7.21 -5.07
N MET A 653 6.19 5.98 -5.02
CA MET A 653 4.76 5.66 -4.96
C MET A 653 4.32 5.52 -3.51
N VAL A 654 3.33 6.30 -3.10
CA VAL A 654 2.70 6.23 -1.79
C VAL A 654 1.32 5.60 -1.93
N LEU A 655 1.13 4.44 -1.32
CA LEU A 655 -0.12 3.69 -1.33
C LEU A 655 -1.08 4.29 -0.31
N ASP A 656 -1.78 5.35 -0.72
CA ASP A 656 -2.73 6.07 0.14
C ASP A 656 -4.09 5.38 0.12
N ASN A 657 -4.44 4.77 1.23
CA ASN A 657 -5.65 3.96 1.39
C ASN A 657 -6.95 4.77 1.42
N GLN A 658 -6.91 6.09 1.38
CA GLN A 658 -8.11 6.93 1.51
C GLN A 658 -8.51 7.66 0.22
N SER A 659 -7.64 7.67 -0.81
CA SER A 659 -7.77 8.55 -1.97
C SER A 659 -8.48 7.95 -3.19
N ASP A 660 -8.94 6.69 -3.15
CA ASP A 660 -9.34 5.92 -4.34
C ASP A 660 -8.23 5.88 -5.40
N GLY A 661 -6.99 5.71 -4.95
CA GLY A 661 -5.83 5.71 -5.82
C GLY A 661 -4.52 5.67 -5.06
N MET A 662 -3.49 6.17 -5.69
CA MET A 662 -2.14 6.26 -5.14
C MET A 662 -1.57 7.66 -5.43
N GLN A 663 -0.54 8.05 -4.70
CA GLN A 663 0.18 9.30 -4.91
C GLN A 663 1.59 9.01 -5.41
N ALA A 664 1.97 9.52 -6.55
CA ALA A 664 3.34 9.48 -7.02
C ALA A 664 4.06 10.79 -6.69
N PHE A 665 5.25 10.72 -6.11
CA PHE A 665 6.11 11.86 -5.85
C PHE A 665 7.33 11.81 -6.78
N ALA A 666 7.34 12.67 -7.77
CA ALA A 666 8.36 12.75 -8.79
C ALA A 666 8.89 14.17 -8.92
N ASN A 667 10.21 14.35 -8.84
CA ASN A 667 10.86 15.66 -9.00
C ASN A 667 10.24 16.78 -8.13
N GLY A 668 9.89 16.46 -6.88
CA GLY A 668 9.29 17.39 -5.93
C GLY A 668 7.81 17.73 -6.19
N LYS A 669 7.12 16.99 -7.06
CA LYS A 669 5.71 17.19 -7.40
C LYS A 669 4.89 15.95 -7.16
N TRP A 670 3.63 16.14 -6.79
CA TRP A 670 2.65 15.08 -6.62
C TRP A 670 1.86 14.83 -7.90
N VAL A 671 1.61 13.57 -8.21
CA VAL A 671 0.71 13.12 -9.29
C VAL A 671 -0.26 12.11 -8.68
N HIS A 672 -1.57 12.36 -8.81
CA HIS A 672 -2.59 11.44 -8.32
C HIS A 672 -2.92 10.38 -9.37
N ILE A 673 -2.77 9.11 -8.99
CA ILE A 673 -3.10 7.94 -9.84
C ILE A 673 -4.45 7.41 -9.36
N ALA A 674 -5.54 7.92 -9.94
CA ALA A 674 -6.90 7.61 -9.51
C ALA A 674 -7.43 6.29 -10.07
N VAL A 675 -8.20 5.57 -9.25
CA VAL A 675 -9.08 4.46 -9.67
C VAL A 675 -10.54 4.89 -9.43
N PRO A 676 -11.18 5.55 -10.39
CA PRO A 676 -12.50 6.14 -10.18
C PRO A 676 -13.63 5.11 -10.22
N TYR A 677 -13.36 3.88 -10.65
CA TYR A 677 -14.32 2.79 -10.77
C TYR A 677 -13.62 1.42 -10.68
N PRO A 678 -14.17 0.47 -9.91
CA PRO A 678 -15.17 0.69 -8.87
C PRO A 678 -14.59 1.52 -7.72
N MET A 679 -15.42 2.35 -7.10
CA MET A 679 -15.00 3.22 -6.00
C MET A 679 -14.54 2.41 -4.79
N ALA A 680 -13.75 3.06 -3.93
CA ALA A 680 -13.10 2.50 -2.75
C ALA A 680 -11.88 1.62 -3.08
N PHE A 681 -11.09 2.02 -4.07
CA PHE A 681 -9.79 1.39 -4.30
C PHE A 681 -8.91 1.53 -3.06
N PHE A 682 -8.36 0.40 -2.65
CA PHE A 682 -7.50 0.28 -1.51
C PHE A 682 -6.43 -0.77 -1.83
N THR A 683 -5.17 -0.42 -1.77
CA THR A 683 -4.08 -1.38 -1.97
C THR A 683 -3.04 -1.30 -0.85
N LYS A 684 -2.33 -2.39 -0.63
CA LYS A 684 -1.29 -2.51 0.41
C LYS A 684 0.09 -2.74 -0.16
N GLY A 685 0.16 -3.37 -1.32
CA GLY A 685 1.40 -3.58 -2.04
C GLY A 685 1.25 -3.25 -3.51
N MET A 686 2.36 -3.08 -4.19
CA MET A 686 2.42 -2.86 -5.62
C MET A 686 3.74 -3.33 -6.21
N GLU A 687 3.76 -3.47 -7.51
CA GLU A 687 4.91 -3.90 -8.27
C GLU A 687 4.96 -3.19 -9.62
N GLY A 688 6.17 -3.00 -10.16
CA GLY A 688 6.37 -2.45 -11.50
C GLY A 688 6.97 -3.50 -12.42
N ARG A 689 6.36 -3.72 -13.60
CA ARG A 689 6.82 -4.70 -14.60
C ARG A 689 7.02 -4.08 -15.97
N ILE A 690 8.09 -4.50 -16.63
CA ILE A 690 8.41 -4.19 -18.03
C ILE A 690 8.22 -5.48 -18.82
N ASP A 691 7.13 -5.56 -19.55
CA ASP A 691 6.79 -6.73 -20.36
C ASP A 691 7.68 -6.83 -21.61
N ASP A 692 7.98 -5.69 -22.25
CA ASP A 692 8.93 -5.56 -23.36
C ASP A 692 9.68 -4.22 -23.24
N PRO A 693 11.01 -4.23 -23.07
CA PRO A 693 11.81 -3.01 -23.02
C PRO A 693 11.68 -2.11 -24.26
N ASN A 694 11.34 -2.69 -25.40
CA ASN A 694 11.18 -1.97 -26.68
C ASN A 694 9.73 -1.65 -27.02
N GLY A 695 8.78 -2.13 -26.24
CA GLY A 695 7.34 -2.03 -26.52
C GLY A 695 6.68 -0.69 -26.14
N GLY A 696 7.47 0.30 -25.73
CA GLY A 696 6.95 1.62 -25.35
C GLY A 696 6.13 1.59 -24.06
N TRP A 697 5.23 2.58 -23.93
CA TRP A 697 4.42 2.78 -22.72
C TRP A 697 3.45 1.63 -22.45
N SER A 698 2.93 1.00 -23.50
CA SER A 698 1.91 -0.07 -23.38
C SER A 698 2.49 -1.41 -22.91
N ALA A 699 3.80 -1.58 -23.01
CA ALA A 699 4.52 -2.78 -22.61
C ALA A 699 5.17 -2.66 -21.23
N ARG A 700 4.72 -1.74 -20.40
CA ARG A 700 5.16 -1.57 -19.02
C ARG A 700 4.04 -1.01 -18.16
N GLY A 701 4.09 -1.20 -16.87
CA GLY A 701 3.11 -0.64 -15.95
C GLY A 701 3.31 -1.07 -14.51
N LEU A 702 2.62 -0.33 -13.64
CA LEU A 702 2.50 -0.68 -12.23
C LEU A 702 1.31 -1.61 -12.04
N TRP A 703 1.45 -2.53 -11.11
CA TRP A 703 0.41 -3.50 -10.76
C TRP A 703 0.09 -3.45 -9.28
N ALA A 704 -1.19 -3.50 -8.94
CA ALA A 704 -1.67 -3.57 -7.57
C ALA A 704 -2.95 -4.39 -7.50
N THR A 705 -3.34 -4.85 -6.31
CA THR A 705 -4.62 -5.52 -6.10
C THR A 705 -5.48 -4.74 -5.12
N PHE A 706 -6.82 -4.90 -5.25
CA PHE A 706 -7.74 -4.41 -4.23
C PHE A 706 -7.53 -5.20 -2.93
N GLY A 707 -6.99 -4.54 -1.92
CA GLY A 707 -6.53 -5.13 -0.67
C GLY A 707 -7.35 -4.73 0.57
N GLY A 708 -8.59 -4.28 0.41
CA GLY A 708 -9.47 -3.98 1.53
C GLY A 708 -9.90 -5.25 2.28
N ARG A 709 -9.93 -5.20 3.61
CA ARG A 709 -10.40 -6.34 4.43
C ARG A 709 -11.92 -6.53 4.40
N ALA A 710 -12.65 -5.70 3.66
CA ALA A 710 -14.01 -6.01 3.26
C ALA A 710 -13.97 -6.92 2.04
N PRO A 711 -14.66 -8.08 2.03
CA PRO A 711 -14.59 -9.03 0.92
C PRO A 711 -15.47 -8.64 -0.25
N TRP A 712 -15.61 -7.38 -0.54
CA TRP A 712 -16.18 -6.75 -1.73
C TRP A 712 -15.84 -5.26 -1.74
N HIS A 713 -15.80 -4.66 -2.91
CA HIS A 713 -15.68 -3.21 -3.01
C HIS A 713 -17.06 -2.54 -2.92
N SER A 714 -17.05 -1.30 -2.46
CA SER A 714 -18.28 -0.58 -2.09
C SER A 714 -19.31 -0.47 -3.21
N GLU A 715 -18.87 -0.26 -4.43
CA GLU A 715 -19.76 -0.01 -5.57
C GLU A 715 -20.33 -1.30 -6.16
N GLY A 716 -19.57 -2.38 -6.18
CA GLY A 716 -20.02 -3.67 -6.69
C GLY A 716 -20.87 -4.47 -5.71
N GLY A 717 -20.74 -4.19 -4.41
CA GLY A 717 -21.49 -4.85 -3.36
C GLY A 717 -21.08 -6.30 -3.11
N LYS A 718 -21.91 -6.99 -2.32
CA LYS A 718 -21.71 -8.38 -1.92
C LYS A 718 -21.55 -9.31 -3.12
N GLY A 719 -20.52 -10.16 -3.08
CA GLY A 719 -20.24 -11.14 -4.15
C GLY A 719 -19.34 -10.63 -5.25
N THR A 720 -18.92 -9.37 -5.23
CA THR A 720 -17.91 -8.83 -6.15
C THR A 720 -16.52 -9.28 -5.71
N PRO A 721 -15.73 -9.95 -6.57
CA PRO A 721 -14.38 -10.37 -6.20
C PRO A 721 -13.42 -9.19 -6.13
N PRO A 722 -12.30 -9.33 -5.41
CA PRO A 722 -11.16 -8.44 -5.56
C PRO A 722 -10.66 -8.39 -6.99
N TYR A 723 -10.07 -7.28 -7.38
CA TYR A 723 -9.54 -7.07 -8.72
C TYR A 723 -8.05 -6.72 -8.70
N ALA A 724 -7.35 -7.13 -9.76
CA ALA A 724 -6.02 -6.65 -10.09
C ALA A 724 -6.15 -5.38 -10.93
N ALA A 725 -5.26 -4.43 -10.73
CA ALA A 725 -5.19 -3.17 -11.46
C ALA A 725 -3.82 -3.01 -12.10
N GLN A 726 -3.80 -2.62 -13.38
CA GLN A 726 -2.61 -2.14 -14.08
C GLN A 726 -2.71 -0.65 -14.33
N PHE A 727 -1.63 0.06 -14.06
CA PHE A 727 -1.50 1.50 -14.30
C PHE A 727 -0.40 1.74 -15.32
N GLN A 728 -0.73 2.46 -16.38
CA GLN A 728 0.20 2.77 -17.48
C GLN A 728 0.16 4.26 -17.76
N LEU A 729 1.32 4.86 -18.03
CA LEU A 729 1.44 6.27 -18.38
C LEU A 729 1.78 6.41 -19.86
N ARG A 730 0.82 6.89 -20.64
CA ARG A 730 1.03 7.18 -22.06
C ARG A 730 1.55 8.61 -22.30
N PRO A 731 2.20 8.90 -23.42
CA PRO A 731 2.80 10.21 -23.68
C PRO A 731 1.78 11.36 -23.80
N ASN A 732 0.55 11.06 -24.17
CA ASN A 732 -0.57 12.02 -24.21
C ASN A 732 -1.92 11.29 -24.14
N PRO A 733 -3.05 12.00 -23.84
CA PRO A 733 -4.36 11.36 -23.65
C PRO A 733 -4.94 10.61 -24.86
N LEU A 734 -4.36 10.76 -26.04
CA LEU A 734 -4.84 10.16 -27.29
C LEU A 734 -3.81 9.21 -27.91
N ALA A 735 -2.72 8.89 -27.21
CA ALA A 735 -1.71 7.98 -27.72
C ALA A 735 -2.27 6.55 -27.82
N ASN A 736 -2.07 5.93 -28.98
CA ASN A 736 -2.34 4.51 -29.22
C ASN A 736 -1.27 3.67 -28.51
N ALA A 737 -1.54 2.39 -28.37
CA ALA A 737 -0.62 1.43 -27.78
C ALA A 737 0.56 1.04 -28.73
N ASN A 738 0.46 1.36 -30.01
CA ASN A 738 1.44 1.01 -31.06
C ASN A 738 2.26 2.22 -31.46
#